data_9fb6e916ccf1af4373740918eee7c3e6
#
_entry.id   9fb6e916ccf1af4373740918eee7c3e6
#
_cell.length_a   1.000
_cell.length_b   1.000
_cell.length_c   1.000
_cell.angle_alpha   90.00
_cell.angle_beta   90.00
_cell.angle_gamma   90.00
#
_symmetry.space_group_name_H-M   'P 1'
#
loop_
_entity.id
_entity.type
_entity.pdbx_description
1 polymer ?
#
loop_
_entity_poly.entity_id
_entity_poly.type
_entity_poly.pdbx_seq_one_letter_code
_entity_poly.pdbx_strand_id
1 'polypeptide(L)'
;LPSMNNVLRSDTEDWIIPDTIEGWALAIQQIINYYFVGGTKYPKFDYSQIRPKGALITGGFVAPGPKGLRKTIQKIDELLKQVHKTTKKLSPLNVADILCFEADSVLSGGLRRSAMIILFDPDDQEMTQAKTGNWFIENPQRGRFNASAVLQRGETSKDVFMSLFNSTRQFGEPGFLWRSNKGLVVNPCCEIGMYPVDPTTGQTGWQFCNLISISGKDVHTEEEFYNICKHAATIGTIQASYMSFPFLGEATENIIKNDPLIGVSIAGVMCSPNILLNGNVLEKGAEIVKQQNAKIAEVLNIKPSSRCTCIKPDGNTSAMSGNTPGCHGDHARHYIRRVQVNKDEEAGQIYQKANPKAVLESVWSNNRTDNCIMFAISAEPNALTKKDLLGIKQLAVVKELQNHWVRAGKVNPNDTIENNVSNTVNVPEDQWEEVSEYVWENQNDLAGVSFIAETGDLDYVQPAYSEVLMPQELLDRYGEGVIFASGLIVDSIDIFGDLWNACETFRGRGESIFTSLKDAEEFIEEFTIAKIEDYLDKPLKEWNEVKAKQYSRWIDLLVQIGYSEEFAEQLVDNDVPIPTTEIQKYLDKQLFGRVPNLAAKRDLIRRMKKYSDKYYEGNDTLMINALKHVQLYHDWCDITKSYKPIDWKEVKWKNVLIEADTTGAVACNGGACEVTRI
;
A
#
# COMPACT_ATOMS: atom_id res chain seq x y z
N LEU A 1 3.78 -9.92 32.09
CA LEU A 1 4.89 -10.58 31.40
C LEU A 1 5.94 -11.03 32.42
N PRO A 2 6.66 -12.15 32.17
CA PRO A 2 7.65 -12.66 33.11
C PRO A 2 8.84 -11.71 33.27
N SER A 3 9.48 -11.73 34.43
CA SER A 3 10.71 -10.98 34.69
C SER A 3 11.92 -11.75 34.17
N MET A 4 12.90 -11.00 33.68
CA MET A 4 14.17 -11.57 33.23
C MET A 4 15.00 -12.05 34.43
N ASN A 5 15.93 -12.96 34.15
CA ASN A 5 16.86 -13.44 35.13
C ASN A 5 17.80 -12.29 35.59
N ASN A 6 18.07 -12.23 36.91
CA ASN A 6 18.90 -11.16 37.46
C ASN A 6 20.39 -11.27 37.10
N VAL A 7 20.86 -12.50 36.94
CA VAL A 7 22.27 -12.81 36.66
C VAL A 7 22.37 -13.63 35.39
N LEU A 8 23.00 -13.05 34.38
CA LEU A 8 23.31 -13.76 33.12
C LEU A 8 24.67 -14.43 33.23
N ARG A 9 24.81 -15.60 32.65
CA ARG A 9 26.09 -16.31 32.55
C ARG A 9 26.97 -15.64 31.48
N SER A 10 28.28 -15.60 31.70
CA SER A 10 29.26 -15.06 30.76
C SER A 10 29.83 -16.10 29.81
N ASP A 11 29.62 -17.40 30.12
CA ASP A 11 30.11 -18.50 29.26
C ASP A 11 29.16 -18.74 28.09
N THR A 12 29.72 -19.25 27.00
CA THR A 12 29.02 -19.49 25.73
C THR A 12 28.84 -21.00 25.47
N GLU A 13 27.87 -21.31 24.64
CA GLU A 13 27.62 -22.66 24.12
C GLU A 13 27.43 -22.59 22.59
N ASP A 14 28.17 -23.39 21.86
CA ASP A 14 28.04 -23.49 20.40
C ASP A 14 26.72 -24.18 20.04
N TRP A 15 25.95 -23.55 19.16
CA TRP A 15 24.63 -24.00 18.74
C TRP A 15 24.54 -24.06 17.21
N ILE A 16 24.55 -25.28 16.66
CA ILE A 16 24.34 -25.48 15.21
C ILE A 16 22.83 -25.43 14.93
N ILE A 17 22.40 -24.56 14.01
CA ILE A 17 21.00 -24.43 13.64
C ILE A 17 20.66 -25.39 12.51
N PRO A 18 19.80 -26.40 12.73
CA PRO A 18 19.32 -27.28 11.66
C PRO A 18 18.52 -26.51 10.59
N ASP A 19 18.58 -26.98 9.34
CA ASP A 19 17.80 -26.40 8.23
C ASP A 19 16.36 -26.91 8.23
N THR A 20 15.64 -26.65 9.32
CA THR A 20 14.24 -27.01 9.55
C THR A 20 13.50 -25.87 10.21
N ILE A 21 12.15 -25.87 10.14
CA ILE A 21 11.29 -24.88 10.82
C ILE A 21 11.55 -24.92 12.32
N GLU A 22 11.63 -26.13 12.90
CA GLU A 22 11.91 -26.34 14.32
C GLU A 22 13.29 -25.81 14.71
N GLY A 23 14.30 -26.01 13.85
CA GLY A 23 15.65 -25.50 14.07
C GLY A 23 15.69 -23.98 14.18
N TRP A 24 14.95 -23.29 13.33
CA TRP A 24 14.81 -21.84 13.37
C TRP A 24 14.06 -21.38 14.62
N ALA A 25 12.95 -22.03 14.97
CA ALA A 25 12.17 -21.73 16.17
C ALA A 25 12.99 -21.95 17.44
N LEU A 26 13.73 -23.07 17.53
CA LEU A 26 14.60 -23.36 18.68
C LEU A 26 15.76 -22.36 18.80
N ALA A 27 16.32 -21.86 17.71
CA ALA A 27 17.36 -20.83 17.76
C ALA A 27 16.82 -19.53 18.38
N ILE A 28 15.62 -19.08 17.99
CA ILE A 28 14.95 -17.92 18.60
C ILE A 28 14.64 -18.21 20.08
N GLN A 29 14.12 -19.38 20.40
CA GLN A 29 13.85 -19.78 21.77
C GLN A 29 15.12 -19.77 22.64
N GLN A 30 16.26 -20.20 22.13
CA GLN A 30 17.49 -20.23 22.91
C GLN A 30 18.00 -18.82 23.27
N ILE A 31 17.92 -17.84 22.36
CA ILE A 31 18.32 -16.48 22.72
C ILE A 31 17.36 -15.86 23.74
N ILE A 32 16.06 -16.18 23.69
CA ILE A 32 15.09 -15.76 24.69
C ILE A 32 15.38 -16.45 26.03
N ASN A 33 15.60 -17.77 26.03
CA ASN A 33 15.90 -18.54 27.25
C ASN A 33 17.13 -18.00 27.98
N TYR A 34 18.15 -17.54 27.27
CA TYR A 34 19.33 -16.95 27.90
C TYR A 34 18.97 -15.81 28.88
N TYR A 35 17.98 -15.01 28.54
CA TYR A 35 17.54 -13.89 29.38
C TYR A 35 16.49 -14.27 30.46
N PHE A 36 15.73 -15.32 30.27
CA PHE A 36 14.59 -15.67 31.14
C PHE A 36 14.80 -16.94 31.97
N VAL A 37 15.62 -17.89 31.50
CA VAL A 37 15.84 -19.16 32.20
C VAL A 37 17.20 -19.15 32.88
N GLY A 38 17.19 -19.26 34.22
CA GLY A 38 18.40 -19.24 35.03
C GLY A 38 19.38 -20.38 34.66
N GLY A 39 20.68 -20.05 34.60
CA GLY A 39 21.73 -21.01 34.31
C GLY A 39 21.98 -21.29 32.82
N THR A 40 21.18 -20.70 31.92
CA THR A 40 21.39 -20.83 30.46
C THR A 40 22.65 -20.09 30.02
N LYS A 41 23.50 -20.76 29.24
CA LYS A 41 24.68 -20.17 28.62
C LYS A 41 24.29 -19.31 27.41
N TYR A 42 25.15 -18.34 27.03
CA TYR A 42 24.89 -17.53 25.82
C TYR A 42 25.06 -18.38 24.55
N PRO A 43 24.06 -18.50 23.71
CA PRO A 43 24.12 -19.32 22.49
C PRO A 43 24.99 -18.63 21.43
N LYS A 44 26.03 -19.33 20.97
CA LYS A 44 26.84 -18.91 19.82
C LYS A 44 26.38 -19.69 18.59
N PHE A 45 25.57 -19.04 17.76
CA PHE A 45 24.90 -19.70 16.65
C PHE A 45 25.81 -19.94 15.44
N ASP A 46 25.78 -21.17 14.94
CA ASP A 46 26.34 -21.59 13.67
C ASP A 46 25.22 -21.83 12.64
N TYR A 47 25.25 -21.06 11.55
CA TYR A 47 24.27 -21.06 10.47
C TYR A 47 24.67 -21.90 9.27
N SER A 48 25.80 -22.66 9.35
CA SER A 48 26.40 -23.37 8.22
C SER A 48 25.53 -24.46 7.61
N GLN A 49 24.61 -25.05 8.39
CA GLN A 49 23.67 -26.05 7.90
C GLN A 49 22.45 -25.48 7.17
N ILE A 50 22.17 -24.18 7.31
CA ILE A 50 21.02 -23.60 6.64
C ILE A 50 21.33 -23.47 5.15
N ARG A 51 20.41 -23.97 4.31
CA ARG A 51 20.53 -23.92 2.85
C ARG A 51 20.73 -22.48 2.35
N PRO A 52 21.54 -22.27 1.31
CA PRO A 52 21.82 -20.95 0.79
C PRO A 52 20.56 -20.30 0.17
N LYS A 53 20.58 -18.99 0.09
CA LYS A 53 19.58 -18.21 -0.65
C LYS A 53 19.49 -18.76 -2.08
N GLY A 54 18.26 -19.01 -2.55
CA GLY A 54 18.00 -19.50 -3.90
C GLY A 54 17.82 -20.99 -4.04
N ALA A 55 18.14 -21.77 -3.02
CA ALA A 55 17.83 -23.20 -3.03
C ALA A 55 16.31 -23.42 -3.11
N LEU A 56 15.89 -24.38 -3.91
CA LEU A 56 14.46 -24.74 -4.01
C LEU A 56 13.98 -25.38 -2.71
N ILE A 57 12.77 -25.01 -2.30
CA ILE A 57 12.06 -25.61 -1.18
C ILE A 57 10.74 -26.24 -1.66
N THR A 58 10.13 -27.05 -0.82
CA THR A 58 8.84 -27.71 -1.10
C THR A 58 7.79 -26.69 -1.56
N GLY A 59 7.07 -27.02 -2.64
CA GLY A 59 6.07 -26.14 -3.24
C GLY A 59 6.60 -25.18 -4.31
N GLY A 60 7.87 -25.33 -4.75
CA GLY A 60 8.44 -24.54 -5.85
C GLY A 60 8.92 -23.15 -5.44
N PHE A 61 8.96 -22.86 -4.14
CA PHE A 61 9.51 -21.61 -3.62
C PHE A 61 11.02 -21.67 -3.46
N VAL A 62 11.64 -20.51 -3.27
CA VAL A 62 13.08 -20.38 -3.05
C VAL A 62 13.40 -20.03 -1.60
N ALA A 63 14.46 -20.61 -1.06
CA ALA A 63 14.90 -20.35 0.30
C ALA A 63 15.46 -18.91 0.45
N PRO A 64 15.17 -18.23 1.58
CA PRO A 64 15.73 -16.90 1.87
C PRO A 64 17.21 -16.93 2.27
N GLY A 65 17.74 -18.12 2.62
CA GLY A 65 19.07 -18.28 3.22
C GLY A 65 19.14 -17.82 4.68
N PRO A 66 20.31 -17.91 5.31
CA PRO A 66 20.47 -17.65 6.76
C PRO A 66 20.49 -16.17 7.16
N LYS A 67 20.61 -15.23 6.20
CA LYS A 67 20.79 -13.79 6.49
C LYS A 67 19.64 -13.19 7.29
N GLY A 68 18.40 -13.54 6.93
CA GLY A 68 17.19 -13.07 7.62
C GLY A 68 17.18 -13.52 9.09
N LEU A 69 17.32 -14.80 9.34
CA LEU A 69 17.35 -15.36 10.70
C LEU A 69 18.48 -14.77 11.55
N ARG A 70 19.68 -14.63 10.99
CA ARG A 70 20.82 -14.02 11.69
C ARG A 70 20.50 -12.59 12.15
N LYS A 71 19.94 -11.78 11.25
CA LYS A 71 19.52 -10.40 11.56
C LYS A 71 18.43 -10.36 12.64
N THR A 72 17.47 -11.26 12.55
CA THR A 72 16.39 -11.40 13.53
C THR A 72 16.93 -11.73 14.93
N ILE A 73 17.75 -12.76 15.06
CA ILE A 73 18.36 -13.15 16.34
C ILE A 73 19.18 -12.00 16.92
N GLN A 74 19.95 -11.30 16.09
CA GLN A 74 20.73 -10.14 16.51
C GLN A 74 19.83 -9.02 17.07
N LYS A 75 18.73 -8.70 16.37
CA LYS A 75 17.78 -7.66 16.80
C LYS A 75 17.05 -8.03 18.09
N ILE A 76 16.66 -9.27 18.24
CA ILE A 76 16.06 -9.78 19.49
C ILE A 76 17.07 -9.69 20.63
N ASP A 77 18.32 -10.11 20.44
CA ASP A 77 19.37 -10.02 21.44
C ASP A 77 19.65 -8.56 21.86
N GLU A 78 19.78 -7.63 20.90
CA GLU A 78 19.96 -6.20 21.17
C GLU A 78 18.83 -5.64 22.04
N LEU A 79 17.57 -5.94 21.71
CA LEU A 79 16.39 -5.50 22.47
C LEU A 79 16.40 -6.11 23.88
N LEU A 80 16.56 -7.44 23.98
CA LEU A 80 16.55 -8.12 25.28
C LEU A 80 17.69 -7.65 26.18
N LYS A 81 18.86 -7.37 25.62
CA LYS A 81 20.02 -6.81 26.35
C LYS A 81 19.72 -5.40 26.87
N GLN A 82 19.04 -4.57 26.09
CA GLN A 82 18.62 -3.25 26.52
C GLN A 82 17.61 -3.34 27.67
N VAL A 83 16.57 -4.18 27.52
CA VAL A 83 15.55 -4.38 28.56
C VAL A 83 16.15 -4.96 29.83
N HIS A 84 17.12 -5.88 29.73
CA HIS A 84 17.80 -6.46 30.89
C HIS A 84 18.61 -5.41 31.68
N LYS A 85 19.18 -4.42 31.00
CA LYS A 85 19.91 -3.32 31.64
C LYS A 85 19.00 -2.28 32.33
N THR A 86 17.74 -2.23 31.94
CA THR A 86 16.78 -1.21 32.41
C THR A 86 15.73 -1.81 33.33
N THR A 87 14.61 -2.23 32.77
CA THR A 87 13.42 -2.67 33.51
C THR A 87 13.46 -4.13 33.95
N LYS A 88 14.24 -4.97 33.29
CA LYS A 88 14.26 -6.44 33.43
C LYS A 88 12.89 -7.10 33.25
N LYS A 89 11.98 -6.40 32.58
CA LYS A 89 10.64 -6.88 32.26
C LYS A 89 10.24 -6.35 30.90
N LEU A 90 9.81 -7.24 29.99
CA LEU A 90 9.29 -6.82 28.70
C LEU A 90 8.02 -6.01 28.87
N SER A 91 7.85 -4.97 28.07
CA SER A 91 6.55 -4.35 27.85
C SER A 91 5.78 -5.06 26.71
N PRO A 92 4.49 -4.84 26.55
CA PRO A 92 3.74 -5.32 25.39
C PRO A 92 4.39 -4.89 24.06
N LEU A 93 4.86 -3.66 23.99
CA LEU A 93 5.52 -3.13 22.79
C LEU A 93 6.86 -3.84 22.47
N ASN A 94 7.63 -4.24 23.52
CA ASN A 94 8.84 -5.04 23.30
C ASN A 94 8.50 -6.41 22.69
N VAL A 95 7.41 -7.05 23.13
CA VAL A 95 6.95 -8.30 22.55
C VAL A 95 6.50 -8.11 21.11
N ALA A 96 5.77 -7.03 20.82
CA ALA A 96 5.39 -6.66 19.45
C ALA A 96 6.60 -6.50 18.54
N ASP A 97 7.64 -5.79 19.00
CA ASP A 97 8.89 -5.60 18.24
C ASP A 97 9.60 -6.95 17.99
N ILE A 98 9.64 -7.87 18.96
CA ILE A 98 10.21 -9.23 18.79
C ILE A 98 9.45 -9.97 17.68
N LEU A 99 8.11 -10.01 17.75
CA LEU A 99 7.29 -10.66 16.73
C LEU A 99 7.49 -10.04 15.33
N CYS A 100 7.72 -8.73 15.25
CA CYS A 100 8.05 -8.07 14.01
C CYS A 100 9.41 -8.50 13.44
N PHE A 101 10.43 -8.65 14.29
CA PHE A 101 11.73 -9.17 13.87
C PHE A 101 11.63 -10.62 13.39
N GLU A 102 10.81 -11.46 14.05
CA GLU A 102 10.54 -12.82 13.59
C GLU A 102 9.86 -12.86 12.23
N ALA A 103 8.86 -12.00 12.02
CA ALA A 103 8.20 -11.86 10.72
C ALA A 103 9.16 -11.46 9.60
N ASP A 104 10.19 -10.66 9.90
CA ASP A 104 11.23 -10.28 8.93
C ASP A 104 12.12 -11.45 8.53
N SER A 105 12.29 -12.47 9.39
CA SER A 105 13.15 -13.63 9.09
C SER A 105 12.64 -14.49 7.93
N VAL A 106 11.31 -14.51 7.74
CA VAL A 106 10.64 -15.36 6.73
C VAL A 106 10.33 -14.62 5.42
N LEU A 107 10.84 -13.41 5.23
CA LEU A 107 10.73 -12.69 3.96
C LEU A 107 11.57 -13.39 2.89
N SER A 108 10.92 -13.84 1.82
CA SER A 108 11.56 -14.51 0.69
C SER A 108 11.12 -13.87 -0.62
N GLY A 109 12.09 -13.54 -1.46
CA GLY A 109 11.85 -13.03 -2.80
C GLY A 109 11.07 -11.68 -2.83
N GLY A 110 11.22 -10.84 -1.82
CA GLY A 110 10.51 -9.56 -1.73
C GLY A 110 9.01 -9.68 -1.45
N LEU A 111 8.47 -10.88 -1.38
CA LEU A 111 7.07 -11.13 -1.09
C LEU A 111 6.85 -11.19 0.42
N ARG A 112 5.85 -10.45 0.89
CA ARG A 112 5.36 -10.53 2.26
C ARG A 112 4.70 -11.89 2.49
N ARG A 113 5.29 -12.69 3.39
CA ARG A 113 4.77 -14.02 3.76
C ARG A 113 3.95 -14.03 5.03
N SER A 114 4.03 -12.96 5.84
CA SER A 114 3.30 -12.84 7.09
C SER A 114 2.65 -11.46 7.21
N ALA A 115 1.50 -11.43 7.87
CA ALA A 115 0.82 -10.23 8.30
C ALA A 115 0.42 -10.42 9.75
N MET A 116 0.39 -9.35 10.54
CA MET A 116 -0.01 -9.39 11.95
C MET A 116 -1.00 -8.28 12.25
N ILE A 117 -1.89 -8.54 13.20
CA ILE A 117 -2.59 -7.52 13.97
C ILE A 117 -2.23 -7.73 15.44
N ILE A 118 -1.97 -6.64 16.15
CA ILE A 118 -1.77 -6.67 17.59
C ILE A 118 -2.93 -5.94 18.23
N LEU A 119 -3.71 -6.71 19.01
CA LEU A 119 -4.80 -6.21 19.81
C LEU A 119 -4.25 -5.81 21.17
N PHE A 120 -4.59 -4.63 21.65
CA PHE A 120 -4.10 -4.12 22.92
C PHE A 120 -5.20 -3.41 23.71
N ASP A 121 -5.02 -3.34 25.03
CA ASP A 121 -5.99 -2.67 25.90
C ASP A 121 -5.87 -1.14 25.76
N PRO A 122 -6.98 -0.41 25.81
CA PRO A 122 -7.03 1.03 25.53
C PRO A 122 -6.22 1.90 26.51
N ASP A 123 -5.84 1.36 27.67
CA ASP A 123 -4.99 2.02 28.67
C ASP A 123 -3.48 1.80 28.44
N ASP A 124 -3.08 0.95 27.48
CA ASP A 124 -1.68 0.74 27.12
C ASP A 124 -1.16 1.90 26.26
N GLN A 125 -0.54 2.87 26.93
CA GLN A 125 -0.01 4.07 26.28
C GLN A 125 1.19 3.79 25.36
N GLU A 126 2.02 2.78 25.66
CA GLU A 126 3.12 2.39 24.77
C GLU A 126 2.60 1.86 23.44
N MET A 127 1.57 1.02 23.49
CA MET A 127 0.96 0.48 22.28
C MET A 127 0.18 1.55 21.50
N THR A 128 -0.52 2.46 22.18
CA THR A 128 -1.22 3.58 21.54
C THR A 128 -0.25 4.46 20.74
N GLN A 129 0.97 4.66 21.27
CA GLN A 129 1.99 5.50 20.66
C GLN A 129 3.00 4.74 19.80
N ALA A 130 2.83 3.44 19.61
CA ALA A 130 3.80 2.59 18.93
C ALA A 130 4.19 3.06 17.51
N LYS A 131 3.25 3.72 16.82
CA LYS A 131 3.42 4.24 15.45
C LYS A 131 3.13 5.73 15.36
N THR A 132 3.66 6.50 16.31
CA THR A 132 3.58 7.96 16.30
C THR A 132 4.94 8.59 15.98
N GLY A 133 4.97 9.86 15.58
CA GLY A 133 6.20 10.55 15.22
C GLY A 133 6.96 9.90 14.06
N ASN A 134 8.28 9.82 14.17
CA ASN A 134 9.16 9.26 13.12
C ASN A 134 9.36 7.73 13.25
N TRP A 135 8.35 7.01 13.74
CA TRP A 135 8.47 5.58 13.99
C TRP A 135 8.98 4.76 12.78
N PHE A 136 8.64 5.17 11.57
CA PHE A 136 9.05 4.49 10.32
C PHE A 136 10.57 4.59 10.06
N ILE A 137 11.26 5.57 10.67
CA ILE A 137 12.73 5.71 10.64
C ILE A 137 13.35 5.00 11.84
N GLU A 138 12.81 5.25 13.04
CA GLU A 138 13.36 4.76 14.31
C GLU A 138 13.06 3.29 14.57
N ASN A 139 11.86 2.84 14.21
CA ASN A 139 11.33 1.51 14.48
C ASN A 139 10.64 0.91 13.25
N PRO A 140 11.32 0.80 12.08
CA PRO A 140 10.71 0.39 10.82
C PRO A 140 10.09 -1.02 10.86
N GLN A 141 10.50 -1.89 11.79
CA GLN A 141 9.89 -3.21 12.01
C GLN A 141 8.41 -3.11 12.38
N ARG A 142 7.96 -2.03 13.03
CA ARG A 142 6.56 -1.84 13.42
C ARG A 142 5.60 -1.71 12.24
N GLY A 143 6.12 -1.49 11.04
CA GLY A 143 5.36 -1.64 9.80
C GLY A 143 4.87 -3.07 9.53
N ARG A 144 5.23 -4.09 10.33
CA ARG A 144 4.80 -5.48 10.15
C ARG A 144 3.48 -5.82 10.81
N PHE A 145 2.94 -4.97 11.67
CA PHE A 145 1.64 -5.20 12.31
C PHE A 145 0.68 -4.03 12.13
N ASN A 146 -0.62 -4.33 12.17
CA ASN A 146 -1.68 -3.36 12.36
C ASN A 146 -1.95 -3.26 13.87
N ALA A 147 -1.97 -2.06 14.44
CA ALA A 147 -2.30 -1.85 15.85
C ALA A 147 -3.80 -1.55 15.99
N SER A 148 -4.51 -2.30 16.85
CA SER A 148 -5.93 -2.03 17.13
C SER A 148 -6.22 -2.05 18.61
N ALA A 149 -6.79 -0.95 19.10
CA ALA A 149 -7.29 -0.86 20.46
C ALA A 149 -8.60 -1.64 20.58
N VAL A 150 -8.69 -2.46 21.63
CA VAL A 150 -9.86 -3.29 21.89
C VAL A 150 -10.83 -2.57 22.82
N LEU A 151 -12.00 -2.23 22.31
CA LEU A 151 -13.03 -1.49 23.01
C LEU A 151 -14.16 -2.44 23.43
N GLN A 152 -14.36 -2.55 24.74
CA GLN A 152 -15.39 -3.42 25.29
C GLN A 152 -16.73 -2.69 25.27
N ARG A 153 -17.72 -3.22 24.54
CA ARG A 153 -19.08 -2.65 24.49
C ARG A 153 -19.70 -2.58 25.90
N GLY A 154 -20.22 -1.42 26.25
CA GLY A 154 -20.84 -1.18 27.57
C GLY A 154 -19.87 -0.93 28.73
N GLU A 155 -18.55 -1.13 28.54
CA GLU A 155 -17.53 -0.89 29.57
C GLU A 155 -16.62 0.29 29.21
N THR A 156 -16.24 0.46 27.92
CA THR A 156 -15.36 1.54 27.47
C THR A 156 -16.11 2.87 27.44
N SER A 157 -15.54 3.90 28.07
CA SER A 157 -16.14 5.24 28.06
C SER A 157 -15.86 5.99 26.77
N LYS A 158 -16.71 6.99 26.47
CA LYS A 158 -16.54 7.89 25.31
C LYS A 158 -15.20 8.63 25.35
N ASP A 159 -14.79 9.09 26.52
CA ASP A 159 -13.54 9.85 26.69
C ASP A 159 -12.31 9.01 26.31
N VAL A 160 -12.30 7.73 26.70
CA VAL A 160 -11.23 6.79 26.31
C VAL A 160 -11.20 6.62 24.80
N PHE A 161 -12.35 6.38 24.17
CA PHE A 161 -12.43 6.26 22.72
C PHE A 161 -11.95 7.54 22.01
N MET A 162 -12.42 8.71 22.43
CA MET A 162 -12.03 9.99 21.81
C MET A 162 -10.54 10.29 21.96
N SER A 163 -9.93 9.92 23.09
CA SER A 163 -8.49 10.07 23.29
C SER A 163 -7.67 9.23 22.28
N LEU A 164 -8.06 7.98 22.06
CA LEU A 164 -7.45 7.10 21.07
C LEU A 164 -7.71 7.59 19.65
N PHE A 165 -8.92 8.06 19.34
CA PHE A 165 -9.29 8.57 18.04
C PHE A 165 -8.48 9.80 17.61
N ASN A 166 -8.07 10.64 18.57
CA ASN A 166 -7.17 11.76 18.31
C ASN A 166 -5.77 11.30 17.85
N SER A 167 -5.25 10.18 18.36
CA SER A 167 -4.02 9.59 17.85
C SER A 167 -4.21 9.06 16.43
N THR A 168 -5.34 8.38 16.18
CA THR A 168 -5.69 7.86 14.85
C THR A 168 -5.78 8.98 13.80
N ARG A 169 -6.40 10.12 14.16
CA ARG A 169 -6.48 11.29 13.29
C ARG A 169 -5.10 11.77 12.83
N GLN A 170 -4.11 11.75 13.71
CA GLN A 170 -2.76 12.27 13.41
C GLN A 170 -1.88 11.26 12.64
N PHE A 171 -2.03 9.96 12.92
CA PHE A 171 -1.09 8.94 12.48
C PHE A 171 -1.72 7.77 11.74
N GLY A 172 -3.04 7.74 11.56
CA GLY A 172 -3.76 6.61 10.92
C GLY A 172 -3.89 5.36 11.81
N GLU A 173 -3.31 5.36 13.00
CA GLU A 173 -3.37 4.27 13.98
C GLU A 173 -3.47 4.82 15.42
N PRO A 174 -4.08 4.05 16.35
CA PRO A 174 -4.58 2.68 16.20
C PRO A 174 -5.91 2.58 15.45
N GLY A 175 -6.21 1.38 14.90
CA GLY A 175 -7.57 0.99 14.55
C GLY A 175 -8.36 0.62 15.81
N PHE A 176 -9.66 0.31 15.65
CA PHE A 176 -10.54 -0.04 16.76
C PHE A 176 -11.23 -1.37 16.52
N LEU A 177 -11.33 -2.19 17.58
CA LEU A 177 -12.11 -3.40 17.59
C LEU A 177 -13.14 -3.34 18.73
N TRP A 178 -14.40 -3.13 18.38
CA TRP A 178 -15.52 -3.23 19.32
C TRP A 178 -15.91 -4.68 19.54
N ARG A 179 -15.88 -5.15 20.79
CA ARG A 179 -16.26 -6.52 21.13
C ARG A 179 -17.20 -6.60 22.33
N SER A 180 -18.02 -7.65 22.38
CA SER A 180 -18.84 -8.02 23.54
C SER A 180 -18.22 -9.19 24.31
N ASN A 181 -17.38 -10.00 23.68
CA ASN A 181 -16.70 -11.15 24.28
C ASN A 181 -15.21 -10.87 24.45
N LYS A 182 -14.70 -10.93 25.67
CA LYS A 182 -13.28 -10.67 26.00
C LYS A 182 -12.29 -11.64 25.36
N GLY A 183 -12.75 -12.83 24.96
CA GLY A 183 -11.94 -13.83 24.27
C GLY A 183 -11.91 -13.70 22.74
N LEU A 184 -12.69 -12.78 22.17
CA LEU A 184 -12.65 -12.52 20.73
C LEU A 184 -11.27 -11.99 20.32
N VAL A 185 -10.68 -12.66 19.34
CA VAL A 185 -9.52 -12.20 18.59
C VAL A 185 -9.86 -12.20 17.10
N VAL A 186 -9.02 -11.60 16.28
CA VAL A 186 -9.25 -11.48 14.83
C VAL A 186 -7.99 -11.83 14.05
N ASN A 187 -8.15 -12.14 12.76
CA ASN A 187 -7.03 -12.26 11.83
C ASN A 187 -6.45 -10.88 11.47
N PRO A 188 -5.26 -10.81 10.84
CA PRO A 188 -4.55 -9.55 10.57
C PRO A 188 -5.32 -8.47 9.82
N CYS A 189 -6.26 -8.86 8.96
CA CYS A 189 -7.13 -7.94 8.24
C CYS A 189 -8.47 -7.69 8.94
N CYS A 190 -8.65 -8.25 10.13
CA CYS A 190 -9.80 -8.05 11.02
C CYS A 190 -11.16 -8.55 10.49
N GLU A 191 -11.23 -9.32 9.38
CA GLU A 191 -12.51 -9.78 8.83
C GLU A 191 -13.09 -10.99 9.52
N ILE A 192 -12.28 -11.79 10.22
CA ILE A 192 -12.71 -13.03 10.88
C ILE A 192 -12.58 -12.92 12.39
N GLY A 193 -13.71 -13.06 13.06
CA GLY A 193 -13.76 -13.22 14.50
C GLY A 193 -13.46 -14.66 14.90
N MET A 194 -12.49 -14.83 15.82
CA MET A 194 -12.00 -16.12 16.30
C MET A 194 -12.08 -16.22 17.82
N TYR A 195 -12.22 -17.46 18.29
CA TYR A 195 -12.16 -17.80 19.72
C TYR A 195 -11.30 -19.04 19.88
N PRO A 196 -9.95 -18.91 19.83
CA PRO A 196 -9.02 -20.04 19.75
C PRO A 196 -8.79 -20.66 21.14
N VAL A 197 -9.86 -21.15 21.77
CA VAL A 197 -9.82 -21.86 23.06
C VAL A 197 -10.39 -23.27 22.89
N ASP A 198 -9.61 -24.27 23.24
CA ASP A 198 -10.03 -25.66 23.20
C ASP A 198 -11.22 -25.88 24.16
N PRO A 199 -12.39 -26.27 23.64
CA PRO A 199 -13.59 -26.44 24.47
C PRO A 199 -13.46 -27.57 25.51
N THR A 200 -12.49 -28.48 25.35
CA THR A 200 -12.28 -29.63 26.23
C THR A 200 -11.30 -29.30 27.36
N THR A 201 -10.21 -28.65 27.05
CA THR A 201 -9.11 -28.41 28.01
C THR A 201 -9.03 -26.97 28.50
N GLY A 202 -9.67 -26.02 27.82
CA GLY A 202 -9.56 -24.59 28.09
C GLY A 202 -8.20 -23.99 27.65
N GLN A 203 -7.34 -24.76 27.01
CA GLN A 203 -6.06 -24.29 26.51
C GLN A 203 -6.26 -23.41 25.25
N THR A 204 -5.42 -22.40 25.10
CA THR A 204 -5.38 -21.60 23.87
C THR A 204 -4.62 -22.35 22.77
N GLY A 205 -5.08 -22.20 21.55
CA GLY A 205 -4.45 -22.76 20.36
C GLY A 205 -4.57 -21.80 19.17
N TRP A 206 -4.68 -22.36 17.98
CA TRP A 206 -4.85 -21.62 16.74
C TRP A 206 -6.19 -21.93 16.10
N GLN A 207 -6.72 -20.97 15.36
CA GLN A 207 -7.93 -21.14 14.56
C GLN A 207 -7.67 -20.59 13.16
N PHE A 208 -8.24 -21.23 12.15
CA PHE A 208 -8.06 -20.87 10.74
C PHE A 208 -9.38 -20.45 10.14
N CYS A 209 -9.31 -19.51 9.21
CA CYS A 209 -10.43 -19.15 8.39
C CYS A 209 -10.19 -19.56 6.92
N ASN A 210 -11.17 -20.26 6.35
CA ASN A 210 -11.17 -20.66 4.97
C ASN A 210 -11.94 -19.62 4.16
N LEU A 211 -11.18 -18.73 3.49
CA LEU A 211 -11.70 -17.53 2.84
C LEU A 211 -11.99 -17.75 1.37
N ILE A 212 -13.15 -17.29 0.92
CA ILE A 212 -13.59 -17.29 -0.47
C ILE A 212 -14.10 -15.89 -0.82
N SER A 213 -13.82 -15.42 -2.03
CA SER A 213 -14.36 -14.14 -2.52
C SER A 213 -15.27 -14.36 -3.71
N ILE A 214 -16.48 -13.85 -3.62
CA ILE A 214 -17.42 -13.72 -4.73
C ILE A 214 -17.00 -12.51 -5.57
N SER A 215 -17.07 -12.61 -6.90
CA SER A 215 -16.84 -11.49 -7.81
C SER A 215 -18.13 -10.68 -7.97
N GLY A 216 -18.19 -9.51 -7.36
CA GLY A 216 -19.38 -8.64 -7.36
C GLY A 216 -19.67 -8.03 -8.72
N LYS A 217 -18.65 -7.78 -9.57
CA LYS A 217 -18.87 -7.26 -10.93
C LYS A 217 -19.62 -8.23 -11.84
N ASP A 218 -19.51 -9.53 -11.54
CA ASP A 218 -20.18 -10.59 -12.31
C ASP A 218 -21.59 -10.89 -11.76
N VAL A 219 -22.09 -10.07 -10.82
CA VAL A 219 -23.44 -10.16 -10.25
C VAL A 219 -24.35 -9.14 -10.94
N HIS A 220 -25.19 -9.61 -11.84
CA HIS A 220 -26.13 -8.76 -12.59
C HIS A 220 -27.58 -8.96 -12.14
N THR A 221 -27.89 -10.06 -11.45
CA THR A 221 -29.19 -10.36 -10.89
C THR A 221 -29.08 -10.97 -9.49
N GLU A 222 -30.16 -10.89 -8.71
CA GLU A 222 -30.23 -11.53 -7.39
C GLU A 222 -30.07 -13.07 -7.50
N GLU A 223 -30.61 -13.69 -8.55
CA GLU A 223 -30.53 -15.14 -8.74
C GLU A 223 -29.09 -15.60 -9.00
N GLU A 224 -28.33 -14.84 -9.80
CA GLU A 224 -26.90 -15.07 -10.02
C GLU A 224 -26.14 -14.99 -8.69
N PHE A 225 -26.40 -13.96 -7.88
CA PHE A 225 -25.81 -13.82 -6.56
C PHE A 225 -26.08 -15.04 -5.68
N TYR A 226 -27.35 -15.49 -5.60
CA TYR A 226 -27.72 -16.67 -4.79
C TYR A 226 -27.07 -17.96 -5.26
N ASN A 227 -26.89 -18.13 -6.56
CA ASN A 227 -26.20 -19.29 -7.12
C ASN A 227 -24.69 -19.25 -6.81
N ILE A 228 -24.06 -18.10 -6.93
CA ILE A 228 -22.64 -17.92 -6.59
C ILE A 228 -22.42 -18.15 -5.08
N CYS A 229 -23.33 -17.70 -4.21
CA CYS A 229 -23.29 -17.97 -2.77
C CYS A 229 -23.24 -19.48 -2.47
N LYS A 230 -24.00 -20.32 -3.18
CA LYS A 230 -23.95 -21.79 -3.02
C LYS A 230 -22.58 -22.35 -3.40
N HIS A 231 -22.01 -21.91 -4.53
CA HIS A 231 -20.71 -22.36 -4.98
C HIS A 231 -19.61 -21.95 -4.00
N ALA A 232 -19.61 -20.70 -3.55
CA ALA A 232 -18.66 -20.17 -2.59
C ALA A 232 -18.71 -20.94 -1.25
N ALA A 233 -19.90 -21.19 -0.72
CA ALA A 233 -20.07 -21.98 0.50
C ALA A 233 -19.57 -23.43 0.33
N THR A 234 -19.84 -24.05 -0.83
CA THR A 234 -19.34 -25.41 -1.13
C THR A 234 -17.81 -25.46 -1.10
N ILE A 235 -17.14 -24.55 -1.83
CA ILE A 235 -15.68 -24.50 -1.91
C ILE A 235 -15.08 -24.24 -0.52
N GLY A 236 -15.64 -23.28 0.24
CA GLY A 236 -15.16 -22.93 1.59
C GLY A 236 -15.30 -24.10 2.56
N THR A 237 -16.39 -24.84 2.51
CA THR A 237 -16.62 -26.00 3.38
C THR A 237 -15.67 -27.14 3.02
N ILE A 238 -15.40 -27.39 1.73
CA ILE A 238 -14.39 -28.37 1.32
C ILE A 238 -13.00 -27.97 1.85
N GLN A 239 -12.63 -26.70 1.72
CA GLN A 239 -11.37 -26.21 2.27
C GLN A 239 -11.30 -26.38 3.79
N ALA A 240 -12.38 -26.12 4.52
CA ALA A 240 -12.48 -26.26 5.97
C ALA A 240 -12.38 -27.72 6.46
N SER A 241 -12.52 -28.72 5.58
CA SER A 241 -12.35 -30.13 5.93
C SER A 241 -10.90 -30.54 6.18
N TYR A 242 -9.92 -29.70 5.84
CA TYR A 242 -8.52 -29.90 6.22
C TYR A 242 -8.31 -29.54 7.69
N MET A 243 -8.12 -30.58 8.54
CA MET A 243 -8.13 -30.45 10.01
C MET A 243 -6.91 -31.00 10.71
N SER A 244 -5.88 -31.44 9.97
CA SER A 244 -4.67 -32.01 10.57
C SER A 244 -3.53 -30.99 10.54
N PHE A 245 -3.07 -30.61 11.74
CA PHE A 245 -2.03 -29.61 11.94
C PHE A 245 -1.02 -30.10 12.99
N PRO A 246 -0.19 -31.12 12.67
CA PRO A 246 0.63 -31.82 13.66
C PRO A 246 1.63 -30.92 14.38
N PHE A 247 2.06 -29.81 13.76
CA PHE A 247 2.99 -28.86 14.39
C PHE A 247 2.34 -27.90 15.40
N LEU A 248 1.00 -27.83 15.44
CA LEU A 248 0.27 -26.85 16.24
C LEU A 248 -0.37 -27.47 17.49
N GLY A 249 -0.28 -28.78 17.62
CA GLY A 249 -0.71 -29.54 18.81
C GLY A 249 -2.21 -29.82 18.87
N GLU A 250 -2.59 -30.69 19.83
CA GLU A 250 -3.93 -31.25 19.99
C GLU A 250 -4.99 -30.19 20.28
N ALA A 251 -4.68 -29.19 21.11
CA ALA A 251 -5.60 -28.10 21.42
C ALA A 251 -6.08 -27.38 20.13
N THR A 252 -5.16 -27.13 19.18
CA THR A 252 -5.49 -26.53 17.88
C THR A 252 -6.40 -27.43 17.06
N GLU A 253 -6.12 -28.72 16.97
CA GLU A 253 -6.99 -29.66 16.25
C GLU A 253 -8.41 -29.73 16.85
N ASN A 254 -8.51 -29.71 18.18
CA ASN A 254 -9.80 -29.71 18.87
C ASN A 254 -10.60 -28.43 18.59
N ILE A 255 -9.92 -27.27 18.57
CA ILE A 255 -10.54 -25.97 18.22
C ILE A 255 -11.09 -26.02 16.81
N ILE A 256 -10.29 -26.46 15.84
CA ILE A 256 -10.67 -26.48 14.41
C ILE A 256 -11.79 -27.49 14.17
N LYS A 257 -11.73 -28.68 14.78
CA LYS A 257 -12.81 -29.69 14.69
C LYS A 257 -14.11 -29.19 15.31
N ASN A 258 -14.03 -28.34 16.35
CA ASN A 258 -15.20 -27.79 17.00
C ASN A 258 -15.86 -26.66 16.22
N ASP A 259 -15.06 -25.81 15.56
CA ASP A 259 -15.53 -24.64 14.80
C ASP A 259 -14.66 -24.44 13.52
N PRO A 260 -14.94 -25.22 12.46
CA PRO A 260 -14.23 -25.11 11.19
C PRO A 260 -14.72 -23.89 10.42
N LEU A 261 -14.10 -22.73 10.66
CA LEU A 261 -14.55 -21.46 10.10
C LEU A 261 -14.42 -21.39 8.59
N ILE A 262 -15.46 -20.85 7.95
CA ILE A 262 -15.41 -20.34 6.58
C ILE A 262 -15.70 -18.83 6.59
N GLY A 263 -15.21 -18.14 5.56
CA GLY A 263 -15.49 -16.72 5.35
C GLY A 263 -15.83 -16.44 3.89
N VAL A 264 -17.11 -16.48 3.55
CA VAL A 264 -17.57 -16.08 2.24
C VAL A 264 -17.65 -14.56 2.20
N SER A 265 -16.80 -13.97 1.36
CA SER A 265 -16.65 -12.53 1.15
C SER A 265 -17.16 -12.14 -0.23
N ILE A 266 -17.35 -10.85 -0.42
CA ILE A 266 -17.70 -10.25 -1.71
C ILE A 266 -16.62 -9.22 -2.06
N ALA A 267 -15.84 -9.49 -3.11
CA ALA A 267 -15.00 -8.49 -3.75
C ALA A 267 -15.87 -7.71 -4.74
N GLY A 268 -15.75 -6.39 -4.76
CA GLY A 268 -16.52 -5.59 -5.71
C GLY A 268 -17.98 -5.34 -5.32
N VAL A 269 -18.25 -5.16 -4.04
CA VAL A 269 -19.58 -4.71 -3.58
C VAL A 269 -20.01 -3.46 -4.35
N MET A 270 -19.08 -2.51 -4.57
CA MET A 270 -19.34 -1.25 -5.26
C MET A 270 -19.40 -1.36 -6.79
N CYS A 271 -19.13 -2.52 -7.38
CA CYS A 271 -19.38 -2.75 -8.81
C CYS A 271 -20.88 -2.91 -9.10
N SER A 272 -21.63 -3.49 -8.18
CA SER A 272 -23.07 -3.74 -8.31
C SER A 272 -23.85 -3.29 -7.07
N PRO A 273 -23.75 -2.00 -6.67
CA PRO A 273 -24.27 -1.53 -5.39
C PRO A 273 -25.80 -1.67 -5.28
N ASN A 274 -26.55 -1.60 -6.37
CA ASN A 274 -28.01 -1.75 -6.37
C ASN A 274 -28.47 -3.15 -5.90
N ILE A 275 -27.63 -4.17 -6.08
CA ILE A 275 -27.90 -5.55 -5.62
C ILE A 275 -27.17 -5.82 -4.32
N LEU A 276 -25.88 -5.50 -4.25
CA LEU A 276 -24.97 -5.90 -3.17
C LEU A 276 -24.98 -4.95 -1.96
N LEU A 277 -25.78 -3.87 -1.98
CA LEU A 277 -26.15 -3.06 -0.83
C LEU A 277 -27.63 -3.17 -0.48
N ASN A 278 -28.37 -4.11 -1.07
CA ASN A 278 -29.74 -4.39 -0.68
C ASN A 278 -29.76 -5.39 0.48
N GLY A 279 -30.15 -4.93 1.67
CA GLY A 279 -30.15 -5.74 2.90
C GLY A 279 -30.91 -7.05 2.76
N ASN A 280 -32.10 -7.07 2.11
CA ASN A 280 -32.88 -8.30 1.91
C ASN A 280 -32.15 -9.31 1.01
N VAL A 281 -31.45 -8.84 -0.03
CA VAL A 281 -30.66 -9.68 -0.94
C VAL A 281 -29.47 -10.28 -0.19
N LEU A 282 -28.77 -9.46 0.60
CA LEU A 282 -27.64 -9.90 1.43
C LEU A 282 -28.04 -10.94 2.46
N GLU A 283 -29.12 -10.70 3.22
CA GLU A 283 -29.64 -11.65 4.23
C GLU A 283 -30.02 -13.00 3.61
N LYS A 284 -30.72 -12.98 2.49
CA LYS A 284 -31.07 -14.20 1.77
C LYS A 284 -29.83 -14.92 1.23
N GLY A 285 -28.87 -14.19 0.69
CA GLY A 285 -27.57 -14.74 0.28
C GLY A 285 -26.82 -15.39 1.46
N ALA A 286 -26.75 -14.72 2.60
CA ALA A 286 -26.13 -15.24 3.82
C ALA A 286 -26.82 -16.51 4.35
N GLU A 287 -28.16 -16.56 4.30
CA GLU A 287 -28.91 -17.74 4.65
C GLU A 287 -28.60 -18.93 3.73
N ILE A 288 -28.51 -18.69 2.41
CA ILE A 288 -28.10 -19.69 1.43
C ILE A 288 -26.69 -20.22 1.73
N VAL A 289 -25.75 -19.34 2.09
CA VAL A 289 -24.39 -19.73 2.49
C VAL A 289 -24.42 -20.66 3.70
N LYS A 290 -25.17 -20.32 4.74
CA LYS A 290 -25.32 -21.17 5.96
C LYS A 290 -25.90 -22.54 5.64
N GLN A 291 -27.00 -22.59 4.89
CA GLN A 291 -27.67 -23.84 4.53
C GLN A 291 -26.76 -24.74 3.68
N GLN A 292 -26.04 -24.16 2.72
CA GLN A 292 -25.12 -24.91 1.86
C GLN A 292 -23.90 -25.39 2.66
N ASN A 293 -23.36 -24.57 3.58
CA ASN A 293 -22.30 -24.99 4.48
C ASN A 293 -22.73 -26.20 5.33
N ALA A 294 -23.91 -26.16 5.96
CA ALA A 294 -24.41 -27.25 6.76
C ALA A 294 -24.56 -28.54 5.95
N LYS A 295 -25.13 -28.45 4.73
CA LYS A 295 -25.31 -29.59 3.82
C LYS A 295 -23.98 -30.22 3.41
N ILE A 296 -22.97 -29.43 3.05
CA ILE A 296 -21.66 -29.95 2.63
C ILE A 296 -20.88 -30.47 3.84
N ALA A 297 -20.98 -29.82 4.99
CA ALA A 297 -20.35 -30.28 6.24
C ALA A 297 -20.85 -31.68 6.64
N GLU A 298 -22.15 -31.94 6.50
CA GLU A 298 -22.74 -33.27 6.72
C GLU A 298 -22.12 -34.32 5.78
N VAL A 299 -21.99 -34.02 4.48
CA VAL A 299 -21.38 -34.92 3.49
C VAL A 299 -19.92 -35.21 3.84
N LEU A 300 -19.19 -34.21 4.34
CA LEU A 300 -17.78 -34.33 4.70
C LEU A 300 -17.56 -34.88 6.12
N ASN A 301 -18.64 -35.13 6.88
CA ASN A 301 -18.61 -35.56 8.28
C ASN A 301 -17.78 -34.63 9.19
N ILE A 302 -17.98 -33.31 9.02
CA ILE A 302 -17.41 -32.25 9.85
C ILE A 302 -18.53 -31.42 10.49
N LYS A 303 -18.21 -30.64 11.50
CA LYS A 303 -19.17 -29.66 12.04
C LYS A 303 -19.39 -28.52 11.02
N PRO A 304 -20.61 -27.97 10.90
CA PRO A 304 -20.81 -26.74 10.16
C PRO A 304 -20.13 -25.56 10.87
N SER A 305 -19.71 -24.57 10.09
CA SER A 305 -19.14 -23.32 10.60
C SER A 305 -20.17 -22.53 11.42
N SER A 306 -19.78 -21.98 12.54
CA SER A 306 -20.65 -21.13 13.37
C SER A 306 -20.89 -19.73 12.76
N ARG A 307 -20.00 -19.28 11.91
CA ARG A 307 -20.04 -17.99 11.19
C ARG A 307 -19.54 -18.20 9.77
N CYS A 308 -20.32 -17.81 8.77
CA CYS A 308 -20.06 -18.21 7.38
C CYS A 308 -19.69 -17.06 6.44
N THR A 309 -19.95 -15.80 6.82
CA THR A 309 -19.78 -14.64 5.95
C THR A 309 -18.91 -13.57 6.58
N CYS A 310 -18.19 -12.84 5.75
CA CYS A 310 -17.34 -11.72 6.11
C CYS A 310 -17.17 -10.79 4.90
N ILE A 311 -16.49 -9.67 5.05
CA ILE A 311 -15.97 -8.89 3.91
C ILE A 311 -14.47 -8.74 4.10
N LYS A 312 -13.71 -9.31 3.16
CA LYS A 312 -12.25 -9.20 3.06
C LYS A 312 -11.86 -7.86 2.42
N PRO A 313 -10.64 -7.37 2.65
CA PRO A 313 -10.15 -6.19 1.91
C PRO A 313 -9.94 -6.48 0.42
N ASP A 314 -9.68 -7.73 0.03
CA ASP A 314 -9.54 -8.24 -1.34
C ASP A 314 -8.57 -7.46 -2.26
N GLY A 315 -7.52 -6.84 -1.72
CA GLY A 315 -6.61 -5.98 -2.48
C GLY A 315 -6.02 -6.62 -3.73
N ASN A 316 -5.51 -7.85 -3.65
CA ASN A 316 -4.94 -8.56 -4.80
C ASN A 316 -6.03 -9.25 -5.63
N THR A 317 -7.01 -9.88 -4.99
CA THR A 317 -8.09 -10.61 -5.67
C THR A 317 -8.94 -9.67 -6.51
N SER A 318 -9.27 -8.48 -6.00
CA SER A 318 -10.00 -7.46 -6.76
C SER A 318 -9.24 -7.00 -8.00
N ALA A 319 -7.91 -6.79 -7.85
CA ALA A 319 -7.07 -6.41 -8.98
C ALA A 319 -7.00 -7.48 -10.08
N MET A 320 -6.92 -8.76 -9.70
CA MET A 320 -6.90 -9.88 -10.65
C MET A 320 -8.22 -10.04 -11.38
N SER A 321 -9.34 -9.82 -10.70
CA SER A 321 -10.69 -10.02 -11.23
C SER A 321 -11.32 -8.74 -11.77
N GLY A 322 -10.68 -7.58 -11.65
CA GLY A 322 -11.21 -6.28 -12.08
C GLY A 322 -12.40 -5.82 -11.25
N ASN A 323 -12.41 -6.16 -9.96
CA ASN A 323 -13.42 -5.72 -9.00
C ASN A 323 -12.92 -4.50 -8.19
N THR A 324 -13.84 -3.79 -7.53
CA THR A 324 -13.49 -2.89 -6.44
C THR A 324 -13.06 -3.69 -5.21
N PRO A 325 -12.19 -3.16 -4.30
CA PRO A 325 -11.69 -3.92 -3.16
C PRO A 325 -12.73 -4.02 -2.03
N GLY A 326 -13.21 -5.24 -1.78
CA GLY A 326 -14.15 -5.53 -0.68
C GLY A 326 -15.35 -4.57 -0.64
N CYS A 327 -15.49 -3.82 0.46
CA CYS A 327 -16.56 -2.82 0.66
C CYS A 327 -16.18 -1.42 0.17
N HIS A 328 -14.99 -1.23 -0.41
CA HIS A 328 -14.54 0.09 -0.84
C HIS A 328 -14.94 0.40 -2.27
N GLY A 329 -15.06 1.69 -2.59
CA GLY A 329 -15.20 2.17 -3.95
C GLY A 329 -13.93 1.95 -4.77
N ASP A 330 -14.05 2.08 -6.08
CA ASP A 330 -12.88 2.15 -6.94
C ASP A 330 -12.08 3.42 -6.62
N HIS A 331 -10.79 3.43 -6.96
CA HIS A 331 -9.94 4.57 -6.65
C HIS A 331 -10.48 5.87 -7.25
N ALA A 332 -10.80 5.84 -8.53
CA ALA A 332 -11.46 6.90 -9.27
C ALA A 332 -12.15 6.33 -10.51
N ARG A 333 -12.88 7.14 -11.26
CA ARG A 333 -13.53 6.71 -12.51
C ARG A 333 -12.51 6.26 -13.56
N HIS A 334 -11.41 7.02 -13.67
CA HIS A 334 -10.23 6.69 -14.46
C HIS A 334 -8.99 6.93 -13.59
N TYR A 335 -8.04 6.01 -13.62
CA TYR A 335 -6.83 6.15 -12.83
C TYR A 335 -5.65 5.35 -13.41
N ILE A 336 -4.46 5.75 -13.03
CA ILE A 336 -3.23 5.00 -13.29
C ILE A 336 -2.87 4.24 -12.01
N ARG A 337 -2.81 2.91 -12.11
CA ARG A 337 -2.24 2.05 -11.07
C ARG A 337 -0.78 1.78 -11.37
N ARG A 338 0.09 1.93 -10.38
CA ARG A 338 1.53 1.66 -10.48
C ARG A 338 1.92 0.46 -9.66
N VAL A 339 2.75 -0.39 -10.26
CA VAL A 339 3.29 -1.59 -9.62
C VAL A 339 4.81 -1.59 -9.81
N GLN A 340 5.54 -1.78 -8.71
CA GLN A 340 6.98 -1.92 -8.78
C GLN A 340 7.36 -3.36 -9.14
N VAL A 341 8.29 -3.49 -10.07
CA VAL A 341 8.77 -4.78 -10.58
C VAL A 341 10.28 -4.71 -10.73
N ASN A 342 10.97 -5.72 -10.23
CA ASN A 342 12.42 -5.77 -10.40
C ASN A 342 12.81 -5.90 -11.88
N LYS A 343 13.85 -5.18 -12.30
CA LYS A 343 14.32 -5.15 -13.71
C LYS A 343 14.75 -6.52 -14.23
N ASP A 344 15.17 -7.43 -13.32
CA ASP A 344 15.60 -8.79 -13.66
C ASP A 344 14.41 -9.78 -13.72
N GLU A 345 13.20 -9.34 -13.40
CA GLU A 345 12.01 -10.16 -13.45
C GLU A 345 11.52 -10.36 -14.89
N GLU A 346 11.46 -11.62 -15.34
CA GLU A 346 11.13 -11.96 -16.73
C GLU A 346 9.77 -11.40 -17.19
N ALA A 347 8.76 -11.45 -16.32
CA ALA A 347 7.45 -10.88 -16.61
C ALA A 347 7.51 -9.37 -16.85
N GLY A 348 8.27 -8.65 -16.02
CA GLY A 348 8.50 -7.21 -16.16
C GLY A 348 9.22 -6.85 -17.47
N GLN A 349 10.26 -7.61 -17.84
CA GLN A 349 11.00 -7.41 -19.08
C GLN A 349 10.13 -7.65 -20.33
N ILE A 350 9.32 -8.70 -20.33
CA ILE A 350 8.39 -8.99 -21.41
C ILE A 350 7.35 -7.87 -21.54
N TYR A 351 6.79 -7.43 -20.40
CA TYR A 351 5.85 -6.31 -20.40
C TYR A 351 6.48 -5.02 -20.91
N GLN A 352 7.68 -4.67 -20.45
CA GLN A 352 8.42 -3.48 -20.89
C GLN A 352 8.69 -3.50 -22.40
N LYS A 353 9.09 -4.64 -22.93
CA LYS A 353 9.35 -4.80 -24.38
C LYS A 353 8.08 -4.59 -25.23
N ALA A 354 6.93 -5.06 -24.74
CA ALA A 354 5.64 -4.91 -25.45
C ALA A 354 5.04 -3.52 -25.25
N ASN A 355 5.17 -2.94 -24.03
CA ASN A 355 4.52 -1.71 -23.61
C ASN A 355 5.52 -0.70 -23.00
N PRO A 356 6.51 -0.22 -23.76
CA PRO A 356 7.58 0.63 -23.21
C PRO A 356 7.08 1.96 -22.64
N LYS A 357 5.98 2.54 -23.16
CA LYS A 357 5.38 3.77 -22.63
C LYS A 357 4.72 3.61 -21.27
N ALA A 358 4.43 2.38 -20.87
CA ALA A 358 3.83 2.06 -19.58
C ALA A 358 4.87 1.72 -18.50
N VAL A 359 6.17 1.92 -18.75
CA VAL A 359 7.23 1.54 -17.80
C VAL A 359 8.16 2.72 -17.57
N LEU A 360 8.29 3.10 -16.30
CA LEU A 360 9.21 4.12 -15.79
C LEU A 360 10.23 3.48 -14.85
N GLU A 361 11.33 4.18 -14.58
CA GLU A 361 12.22 3.81 -13.50
C GLU A 361 11.53 4.09 -12.15
N SER A 362 11.66 3.16 -11.19
CA SER A 362 11.08 3.36 -9.86
C SER A 362 11.88 4.41 -9.08
N VAL A 363 11.20 5.44 -8.59
CA VAL A 363 11.79 6.46 -7.71
C VAL A 363 12.00 5.94 -6.28
N TRP A 364 11.40 4.80 -5.94
CA TRP A 364 11.48 4.18 -4.63
C TRP A 364 12.61 3.15 -4.51
N SER A 365 13.26 2.83 -5.63
CA SER A 365 14.37 1.87 -5.67
C SER A 365 15.69 2.58 -5.42
N ASN A 366 16.26 2.45 -4.23
CA ASN A 366 17.52 3.08 -3.83
C ASN A 366 18.69 2.65 -4.72
N ASN A 367 18.66 1.41 -5.23
CA ASN A 367 19.70 0.82 -6.06
C ASN A 367 19.37 0.83 -7.56
N ARG A 368 18.29 1.49 -7.97
CA ARG A 368 17.78 1.51 -9.35
C ARG A 368 17.54 0.11 -9.94
N THR A 369 17.22 -0.85 -9.09
CA THR A 369 16.97 -2.24 -9.47
C THR A 369 15.55 -2.48 -9.97
N ASP A 370 14.63 -1.52 -9.76
CA ASP A 370 13.23 -1.72 -10.02
C ASP A 370 12.68 -0.73 -11.05
N ASN A 371 11.75 -1.22 -11.85
CA ASN A 371 10.89 -0.43 -12.71
C ASN A 371 9.54 -0.19 -12.03
N CYS A 372 8.86 0.87 -12.44
CA CYS A 372 7.47 1.17 -12.10
C CYS A 372 6.62 0.93 -13.35
N ILE A 373 5.76 -0.09 -13.32
CA ILE A 373 4.82 -0.40 -14.40
C ILE A 373 3.51 0.33 -14.14
N MET A 374 3.00 1.03 -15.14
CA MET A 374 1.75 1.76 -15.09
C MET A 374 0.64 1.02 -15.84
N PHE A 375 -0.53 0.94 -15.23
CA PHE A 375 -1.75 0.39 -15.83
C PHE A 375 -2.82 1.46 -15.87
N ALA A 376 -3.33 1.76 -17.07
CA ALA A 376 -4.48 2.64 -17.26
C ALA A 376 -5.76 1.85 -16.97
N ILE A 377 -6.51 2.25 -15.95
CA ILE A 377 -7.70 1.55 -15.49
C ILE A 377 -8.91 2.47 -15.54
N SER A 378 -10.03 1.91 -16.01
CA SER A 378 -11.37 2.54 -15.93
C SER A 378 -12.25 1.68 -15.03
N ALA A 379 -12.89 2.31 -14.06
CA ALA A 379 -13.86 1.64 -13.20
C ALA A 379 -15.08 1.18 -14.02
N GLU A 380 -15.77 0.15 -13.55
CA GLU A 380 -17.06 -0.27 -14.11
C GLU A 380 -18.04 0.93 -14.12
N PRO A 381 -18.87 1.09 -15.17
CA PRO A 381 -19.66 2.31 -15.37
C PRO A 381 -20.54 2.71 -14.18
N ASN A 382 -21.09 1.74 -13.46
CA ASN A 382 -21.98 1.95 -12.32
C ASN A 382 -21.28 1.83 -10.97
N ALA A 383 -19.96 1.55 -10.94
CA ALA A 383 -19.23 1.41 -9.70
C ALA A 383 -19.15 2.74 -8.95
N LEU A 384 -19.31 2.69 -7.64
CA LEU A 384 -19.00 3.83 -6.78
C LEU A 384 -17.50 3.97 -6.62
N THR A 385 -17.05 5.21 -6.50
CA THR A 385 -15.63 5.54 -6.31
C THR A 385 -15.32 5.94 -4.86
N LYS A 386 -14.04 6.02 -4.53
CA LYS A 386 -13.58 6.49 -3.22
C LYS A 386 -14.22 7.85 -2.83
N LYS A 387 -14.34 8.77 -3.78
CA LYS A 387 -14.96 10.10 -3.54
C LYS A 387 -16.44 10.03 -3.17
N ASP A 388 -17.14 9.01 -3.63
CA ASP A 388 -18.56 8.81 -3.29
C ASP A 388 -18.73 8.31 -1.86
N LEU A 389 -17.67 7.75 -1.26
CA LEU A 389 -17.68 6.95 -0.02
C LEU A 389 -16.78 7.53 1.09
N LEU A 390 -16.52 8.83 1.12
CA LEU A 390 -15.71 9.44 2.18
C LEU A 390 -16.43 9.47 3.53
N GLY A 391 -15.68 9.34 4.62
CA GLY A 391 -16.15 9.54 5.98
C GLY A 391 -17.37 8.67 6.34
N ILE A 392 -18.45 9.31 6.78
CA ILE A 392 -19.68 8.64 7.23
C ILE A 392 -20.33 7.79 6.12
N LYS A 393 -20.20 8.16 4.86
CA LYS A 393 -20.79 7.38 3.77
C LYS A 393 -20.17 5.98 3.69
N GLN A 394 -18.84 5.87 3.87
CA GLN A 394 -18.17 4.57 3.93
C GLN A 394 -18.59 3.79 5.19
N LEU A 395 -18.72 4.46 6.33
CA LEU A 395 -19.20 3.83 7.57
C LEU A 395 -20.64 3.31 7.45
N ALA A 396 -21.50 4.02 6.72
CA ALA A 396 -22.86 3.54 6.45
C ALA A 396 -22.86 2.25 5.62
N VAL A 397 -21.98 2.16 4.61
CA VAL A 397 -21.78 0.91 3.85
C VAL A 397 -21.26 -0.22 4.77
N VAL A 398 -20.28 0.07 5.61
CA VAL A 398 -19.75 -0.92 6.57
C VAL A 398 -20.87 -1.41 7.49
N LYS A 399 -21.68 -0.51 8.01
CA LYS A 399 -22.84 -0.84 8.88
C LYS A 399 -23.87 -1.72 8.16
N GLU A 400 -24.22 -1.38 6.92
CA GLU A 400 -25.16 -2.16 6.10
C GLU A 400 -24.66 -3.59 5.88
N LEU A 401 -23.42 -3.73 5.44
CA LEU A 401 -22.79 -5.05 5.22
C LEU A 401 -22.59 -5.82 6.53
N GLN A 402 -22.27 -5.14 7.63
CA GLN A 402 -22.10 -5.79 8.94
C GLN A 402 -23.41 -6.39 9.42
N ASN A 403 -24.52 -5.69 9.28
CA ASN A 403 -25.82 -6.14 9.75
C ASN A 403 -26.45 -7.20 8.83
N HIS A 404 -26.48 -6.95 7.53
CA HIS A 404 -27.27 -7.74 6.57
C HIS A 404 -26.47 -8.87 5.89
N TRP A 405 -25.13 -8.82 5.90
CA TRP A 405 -24.30 -9.90 5.36
C TRP A 405 -23.55 -10.65 6.45
N VAL A 406 -22.76 -9.95 7.25
CA VAL A 406 -21.86 -10.57 8.22
C VAL A 406 -22.63 -11.19 9.39
N ARG A 407 -23.51 -10.44 10.04
CA ARG A 407 -24.32 -10.93 11.16
C ARG A 407 -25.39 -11.91 10.71
N ALA A 408 -25.98 -11.71 9.55
CA ALA A 408 -26.92 -12.64 8.94
C ALA A 408 -26.28 -14.02 8.66
N GLY A 409 -24.97 -14.07 8.45
CA GLY A 409 -24.19 -15.30 8.28
C GLY A 409 -23.83 -16.05 9.56
N LYS A 410 -24.22 -15.56 10.75
CA LYS A 410 -24.10 -16.30 12.01
C LYS A 410 -25.17 -17.38 12.11
N VAL A 411 -24.77 -18.59 12.49
CA VAL A 411 -25.73 -19.70 12.72
C VAL A 411 -26.55 -19.43 13.99
N ASN A 412 -25.89 -18.99 15.06
CA ASN A 412 -26.57 -18.50 16.27
C ASN A 412 -26.53 -16.96 16.28
N PRO A 413 -27.67 -16.27 16.09
CA PRO A 413 -27.73 -14.80 16.12
C PRO A 413 -27.25 -14.17 17.44
N ASN A 414 -27.36 -14.92 18.56
CA ASN A 414 -26.95 -14.45 19.88
C ASN A 414 -25.45 -14.73 20.17
N ASP A 415 -24.72 -15.33 19.28
CA ASP A 415 -23.28 -15.53 19.46
C ASP A 415 -22.57 -14.17 19.58
N THR A 416 -21.74 -14.03 20.62
CA THR A 416 -20.97 -12.81 20.89
C THR A 416 -19.66 -12.73 20.11
N ILE A 417 -19.28 -13.81 19.44
CA ILE A 417 -18.19 -13.83 18.48
C ILE A 417 -18.77 -13.50 17.10
N GLU A 418 -18.22 -12.52 16.43
CA GLU A 418 -18.70 -12.09 15.11
C GLU A 418 -17.55 -11.85 14.15
N ASN A 419 -17.77 -12.13 12.86
CA ASN A 419 -16.91 -11.69 11.78
C ASN A 419 -17.11 -10.19 11.54
N ASN A 420 -16.32 -9.61 10.65
CA ASN A 420 -16.32 -8.18 10.40
C ASN A 420 -16.29 -7.86 8.90
N VAL A 421 -16.67 -6.64 8.59
CA VAL A 421 -16.39 -5.98 7.33
C VAL A 421 -15.03 -5.30 7.47
N SER A 422 -13.98 -5.89 6.89
CA SER A 422 -12.66 -5.25 6.86
C SER A 422 -12.72 -3.94 6.08
N ASN A 423 -12.30 -2.86 6.70
CA ASN A 423 -12.43 -1.53 6.14
C ASN A 423 -11.29 -0.59 6.54
N THR A 424 -11.07 0.42 5.72
CA THR A 424 -10.32 1.62 6.07
C THR A 424 -11.10 2.81 5.53
N VAL A 425 -11.47 3.70 6.41
CA VAL A 425 -12.29 4.88 6.08
C VAL A 425 -11.39 6.05 5.80
N ASN A 426 -11.50 6.63 4.59
CA ASN A 426 -10.82 7.87 4.25
C ASN A 426 -11.63 9.04 4.80
N VAL A 427 -11.01 9.83 5.69
CA VAL A 427 -11.68 10.93 6.41
C VAL A 427 -11.16 12.27 5.93
N PRO A 428 -11.99 13.11 5.28
CA PRO A 428 -11.66 14.50 5.00
C PRO A 428 -11.32 15.28 6.28
N GLU A 429 -10.44 16.27 6.16
CA GLU A 429 -9.94 17.01 7.33
C GLU A 429 -11.05 17.69 8.16
N ASP A 430 -12.10 18.11 7.52
CA ASP A 430 -13.26 18.77 8.15
C ASP A 430 -14.30 17.80 8.74
N GLN A 431 -14.16 16.48 8.54
CA GLN A 431 -15.15 15.49 8.97
C GLN A 431 -14.74 14.64 10.19
N TRP A 432 -13.55 14.82 10.74
CA TRP A 432 -13.02 13.96 11.81
C TRP A 432 -13.90 13.96 13.06
N GLU A 433 -14.44 15.10 13.45
CA GLU A 433 -15.31 15.18 14.64
C GLU A 433 -16.64 14.45 14.40
N GLU A 434 -17.28 14.69 13.25
CA GLU A 434 -18.54 14.05 12.88
C GLU A 434 -18.36 12.53 12.72
N VAL A 435 -17.26 12.07 12.15
CA VAL A 435 -16.92 10.65 12.02
C VAL A 435 -16.74 10.01 13.40
N SER A 436 -16.04 10.66 14.32
CA SER A 436 -15.85 10.12 15.67
C SER A 436 -17.16 9.95 16.44
N GLU A 437 -18.05 10.95 16.35
CA GLU A 437 -19.39 10.86 16.94
C GLU A 437 -20.23 9.74 16.31
N TYR A 438 -20.22 9.64 14.99
CA TYR A 438 -20.94 8.58 14.27
C TYR A 438 -20.47 7.17 14.71
N VAL A 439 -19.16 6.95 14.84
CA VAL A 439 -18.60 5.67 15.27
C VAL A 439 -19.03 5.35 16.70
N TRP A 440 -18.97 6.33 17.59
CA TRP A 440 -19.41 6.17 18.97
C TRP A 440 -20.89 5.80 19.07
N GLU A 441 -21.76 6.50 18.37
CA GLU A 441 -23.21 6.26 18.36
C GLU A 441 -23.57 4.91 17.75
N ASN A 442 -22.81 4.46 16.73
CA ASN A 442 -23.08 3.23 16.00
C ASN A 442 -22.16 2.05 16.43
N GLN A 443 -21.49 2.12 17.57
CA GLN A 443 -20.57 1.09 18.06
C GLN A 443 -21.18 -0.32 18.14
N ASN A 444 -22.50 -0.41 18.26
CA ASN A 444 -23.21 -1.69 18.29
C ASN A 444 -23.40 -2.30 16.89
N ASP A 445 -23.31 -1.49 15.85
CA ASP A 445 -23.46 -1.91 14.45
C ASP A 445 -22.10 -2.09 13.74
N LEU A 446 -21.01 -1.68 14.38
CA LEU A 446 -19.65 -1.78 13.89
C LEU A 446 -18.87 -2.83 14.71
N ALA A 447 -17.91 -3.50 14.10
CA ALA A 447 -16.98 -4.38 14.80
C ALA A 447 -15.55 -3.83 14.69
N GLY A 448 -14.80 -4.13 13.64
CA GLY A 448 -13.48 -3.54 13.41
C GLY A 448 -13.57 -2.34 12.48
N VAL A 449 -12.94 -1.21 12.83
CA VAL A 449 -12.84 -0.01 11.98
C VAL A 449 -11.44 0.58 12.04
N SER A 450 -10.96 1.07 10.91
CA SER A 450 -9.71 1.82 10.81
C SER A 450 -9.89 3.06 9.94
N PHE A 451 -9.03 4.06 10.17
CA PHE A 451 -9.18 5.37 9.56
C PHE A 451 -7.86 5.87 9.01
N ILE A 452 -7.94 6.64 7.95
CA ILE A 452 -6.80 7.35 7.38
C ILE A 452 -7.28 8.74 6.91
N ALA A 453 -6.43 9.74 7.05
CA ALA A 453 -6.71 11.06 6.51
C ALA A 453 -6.83 10.97 4.98
N GLU A 454 -7.84 11.64 4.42
CA GLU A 454 -7.95 11.79 2.98
C GLU A 454 -6.84 12.70 2.49
N THR A 455 -5.88 12.14 1.76
CA THR A 455 -4.77 12.85 1.14
C THR A 455 -4.90 12.78 -0.38
N GLY A 456 -4.46 13.83 -1.06
CA GLY A 456 -4.48 13.85 -2.52
C GLY A 456 -3.41 12.96 -3.13
N ASP A 457 -3.70 12.34 -4.27
CA ASP A 457 -2.75 11.51 -5.04
C ASP A 457 -1.54 12.30 -5.53
N LEU A 458 -1.68 13.63 -5.62
CA LEU A 458 -0.66 14.52 -6.18
C LEU A 458 0.48 14.86 -5.23
N ASP A 459 0.38 14.49 -3.95
CA ASP A 459 1.38 14.81 -2.93
C ASP A 459 2.61 13.90 -3.01
N TYR A 460 2.50 12.81 -3.75
CA TYR A 460 3.55 11.81 -3.90
C TYR A 460 4.15 11.78 -5.31
N VAL A 461 5.43 11.46 -5.39
CA VAL A 461 6.09 11.11 -6.65
C VAL A 461 5.85 9.62 -6.90
N GLN A 462 5.26 9.25 -8.03
CA GLN A 462 4.86 7.88 -8.36
C GLN A 462 4.01 7.21 -7.26
N PRO A 463 2.85 7.78 -6.88
CA PRO A 463 1.94 7.11 -5.95
C PRO A 463 1.44 5.80 -6.57
N ALA A 464 1.02 4.86 -5.74
CA ALA A 464 0.49 3.57 -6.20
C ALA A 464 -0.75 3.72 -7.10
N TYR A 465 -1.53 4.75 -6.83
CA TYR A 465 -2.72 5.13 -7.60
C TYR A 465 -2.68 6.62 -7.90
N SER A 466 -3.18 7.02 -9.06
CA SER A 466 -3.39 8.43 -9.41
C SER A 466 -4.68 8.59 -10.18
N GLU A 467 -5.57 9.42 -9.67
CA GLU A 467 -6.80 9.80 -10.39
C GLU A 467 -6.46 10.46 -11.71
N VAL A 468 -7.18 10.10 -12.76
CA VAL A 468 -7.11 10.72 -14.08
C VAL A 468 -8.40 11.46 -14.35
N LEU A 469 -8.31 12.76 -14.50
CA LEU A 469 -9.45 13.61 -14.89
C LEU A 469 -9.56 13.65 -16.42
N MET A 470 -10.78 13.47 -16.92
CA MET A 470 -11.06 13.61 -18.34
C MET A 470 -11.12 15.10 -18.73
N PRO A 471 -11.04 15.46 -20.01
CA PRO A 471 -10.93 16.87 -20.45
C PRO A 471 -11.98 17.81 -19.87
N GLN A 472 -13.25 17.36 -19.75
CA GLN A 472 -14.30 18.18 -19.16
C GLN A 472 -14.07 18.38 -17.67
N GLU A 473 -13.69 17.33 -16.94
CA GLU A 473 -13.40 17.40 -15.50
C GLU A 473 -12.19 18.31 -15.21
N LEU A 474 -11.18 18.30 -16.11
CA LEU A 474 -10.03 19.20 -16.04
C LEU A 474 -10.47 20.66 -16.19
N LEU A 475 -11.33 20.96 -17.18
CA LEU A 475 -11.87 22.29 -17.39
C LEU A 475 -12.72 22.76 -16.20
N ASP A 476 -13.60 21.91 -15.71
CA ASP A 476 -14.49 22.22 -14.60
C ASP A 476 -13.70 22.50 -13.31
N ARG A 477 -12.60 21.78 -13.09
CA ARG A 477 -11.80 21.88 -11.87
C ARG A 477 -10.75 22.99 -11.91
N TYR A 478 -10.14 23.22 -13.07
CA TYR A 478 -8.96 24.08 -13.23
C TYR A 478 -9.14 25.24 -14.23
N GLY A 479 -10.29 25.33 -14.87
CA GLY A 479 -10.60 26.38 -15.83
C GLY A 479 -9.80 26.29 -17.16
N GLU A 480 -9.87 27.36 -17.96
CA GLU A 480 -9.30 27.41 -19.32
C GLU A 480 -7.77 27.19 -19.36
N GLY A 481 -7.09 27.41 -18.25
CA GLY A 481 -5.64 27.21 -18.17
C GLY A 481 -5.20 25.82 -18.65
N VAL A 482 -6.01 24.76 -18.39
CA VAL A 482 -5.66 23.39 -18.77
C VAL A 482 -5.54 23.19 -20.28
N ILE A 483 -6.22 24.00 -21.11
CA ILE A 483 -6.12 23.92 -22.57
C ILE A 483 -4.71 24.26 -23.04
N PHE A 484 -4.07 25.19 -22.34
CA PHE A 484 -2.72 25.67 -22.67
C PHE A 484 -1.63 24.90 -21.92
N ALA A 485 -2.02 24.11 -20.94
CA ALA A 485 -1.11 23.33 -20.12
C ALA A 485 -0.49 22.14 -20.89
N SER A 486 -1.20 21.60 -21.87
CA SER A 486 -0.74 20.42 -22.62
C SER A 486 0.64 20.67 -23.26
N GLY A 487 0.88 21.85 -23.80
CA GLY A 487 2.18 22.21 -24.32
C GLY A 487 3.28 22.33 -23.27
N LEU A 488 2.95 22.85 -22.08
CA LEU A 488 3.91 22.97 -20.98
C LEU A 488 4.31 21.64 -20.36
N ILE A 489 3.44 20.61 -20.45
CA ILE A 489 3.63 19.37 -19.72
C ILE A 489 4.21 18.25 -20.56
N VAL A 490 3.77 18.09 -21.79
CA VAL A 490 4.38 17.11 -22.71
C VAL A 490 5.89 17.33 -22.73
N ASP A 491 6.28 18.60 -22.52
CA ASP A 491 7.65 19.04 -22.54
C ASP A 491 8.23 19.45 -21.17
N SER A 492 7.50 19.28 -20.07
CA SER A 492 8.00 19.65 -18.73
C SER A 492 9.12 18.73 -18.22
N ILE A 493 9.27 17.57 -18.82
CA ILE A 493 10.42 16.68 -18.69
C ILE A 493 11.45 17.00 -19.77
N ASP A 494 11.01 17.62 -20.86
CA ASP A 494 11.80 18.11 -21.95
C ASP A 494 11.90 19.64 -21.90
N ILE A 495 13.00 20.12 -21.33
CA ILE A 495 13.28 21.55 -21.16
C ILE A 495 13.32 22.29 -22.52
N PHE A 496 13.51 21.59 -23.63
CA PHE A 496 13.61 22.14 -24.95
C PHE A 496 12.29 22.25 -25.71
N GLY A 497 11.35 21.35 -25.45
CA GLY A 497 9.98 21.50 -25.89
C GLY A 497 9.30 22.71 -25.26
N ASP A 498 9.62 23.03 -24.01
CA ASP A 498 9.19 24.25 -23.36
C ASP A 498 9.69 25.54 -24.08
N LEU A 499 10.90 25.51 -24.60
CA LEU A 499 11.43 26.60 -25.48
C LEU A 499 10.67 26.69 -26.78
N TRP A 500 10.35 25.57 -27.40
CA TRP A 500 9.50 25.52 -28.57
C TRP A 500 8.13 26.15 -28.32
N ASN A 501 7.47 25.76 -27.25
CA ASN A 501 6.17 26.30 -26.88
C ASN A 501 6.22 27.78 -26.55
N ALA A 502 7.30 28.27 -25.92
CA ALA A 502 7.53 29.67 -25.72
C ALA A 502 7.65 30.39 -27.08
N CYS A 503 8.42 29.84 -28.03
CA CYS A 503 8.57 30.36 -29.37
C CYS A 503 7.25 30.41 -30.15
N GLU A 504 6.43 29.33 -30.05
CA GLU A 504 5.10 29.27 -30.65
C GLU A 504 4.13 30.27 -30.03
N THR A 505 4.19 30.48 -28.71
CA THR A 505 3.38 31.46 -28.01
C THR A 505 3.72 32.89 -28.46
N PHE A 506 4.99 33.18 -28.66
CA PHE A 506 5.42 34.48 -29.22
C PHE A 506 4.96 34.66 -30.67
N ARG A 507 5.04 33.63 -31.53
CA ARG A 507 4.46 33.65 -32.87
C ARG A 507 2.97 33.95 -32.86
N GLY A 508 2.20 33.33 -32.02
CA GLY A 508 0.76 33.56 -31.87
C GLY A 508 0.42 35.00 -31.49
N ARG A 509 1.39 35.77 -30.99
CA ARG A 509 1.27 37.22 -30.69
C ARG A 509 1.77 38.12 -31.81
N GLY A 510 2.20 37.55 -32.92
CA GLY A 510 2.80 38.30 -34.06
C GLY A 510 4.27 38.70 -33.86
N GLU A 511 4.91 38.18 -32.82
CA GLU A 511 6.32 38.38 -32.52
C GLU A 511 7.13 37.22 -33.11
N SER A 512 7.81 37.46 -34.24
CA SER A 512 8.60 36.42 -34.89
C SER A 512 10.02 36.35 -34.31
N ILE A 513 10.34 35.23 -33.61
CA ILE A 513 11.67 34.96 -33.08
C ILE A 513 12.52 34.22 -34.14
N PHE A 514 11.89 33.38 -34.95
CA PHE A 514 12.50 32.68 -36.06
C PHE A 514 11.92 33.14 -37.36
N THR A 515 12.74 33.15 -38.41
CA THR A 515 12.32 33.61 -39.75
C THR A 515 11.42 32.58 -40.43
N SER A 516 11.49 31.31 -40.01
CA SER A 516 10.65 30.23 -40.54
C SER A 516 10.42 29.13 -39.51
N LEU A 517 9.39 28.31 -39.73
CA LEU A 517 9.14 27.09 -38.91
C LEU A 517 10.34 26.15 -38.97
N LYS A 518 11.00 26.08 -40.14
CA LYS A 518 12.17 25.25 -40.35
C LYS A 518 13.35 25.68 -39.48
N ASP A 519 13.60 26.99 -39.31
CA ASP A 519 14.67 27.47 -38.43
C ASP A 519 14.44 27.10 -36.99
N ALA A 520 13.18 27.09 -36.58
CA ALA A 520 12.79 26.67 -35.23
C ALA A 520 12.94 25.15 -35.03
N GLU A 521 12.58 24.36 -36.04
CA GLU A 521 12.74 22.90 -36.04
C GLU A 521 14.21 22.50 -36.02
N GLU A 522 15.04 23.13 -36.86
CA GLU A 522 16.50 22.91 -36.89
C GLU A 522 17.14 23.27 -35.54
N PHE A 523 16.70 24.35 -34.92
CA PHE A 523 17.17 24.75 -33.59
C PHE A 523 16.79 23.72 -32.50
N ILE A 524 15.59 23.16 -32.57
CA ILE A 524 15.12 22.15 -31.60
C ILE A 524 15.82 20.81 -31.83
N GLU A 525 16.01 20.39 -33.09
CA GLU A 525 16.74 19.15 -33.40
C GLU A 525 18.17 19.17 -32.85
N GLU A 526 18.82 20.31 -32.80
CA GLU A 526 20.15 20.44 -32.18
C GLU A 526 20.13 20.24 -30.65
N PHE A 527 18.95 20.37 -30.00
CA PHE A 527 18.75 20.32 -28.58
C PHE A 527 17.79 19.21 -28.12
N THR A 528 17.59 18.19 -28.93
CA THR A 528 16.72 17.07 -28.52
C THR A 528 17.25 16.35 -27.28
N ILE A 529 16.34 15.77 -26.49
CA ILE A 529 16.67 14.99 -25.30
C ILE A 529 17.71 13.90 -25.58
N ALA A 530 17.65 13.26 -26.76
CA ALA A 530 18.62 12.23 -27.12
C ALA A 530 20.07 12.79 -27.20
N LYS A 531 20.26 14.01 -27.66
CA LYS A 531 21.59 14.66 -27.64
C LYS A 531 22.03 15.03 -26.23
N ILE A 532 21.09 15.36 -25.36
CA ILE A 532 21.40 15.71 -23.96
C ILE A 532 21.69 14.46 -23.15
N GLU A 533 20.95 13.38 -23.33
CA GLU A 533 21.25 12.10 -22.71
C GLU A 533 22.65 11.60 -23.15
N ASP A 534 22.98 11.74 -24.43
CA ASP A 534 24.31 11.45 -24.94
C ASP A 534 25.40 12.33 -24.29
N TYR A 535 25.07 13.58 -23.95
CA TYR A 535 25.99 14.50 -23.27
C TYR A 535 26.09 14.22 -21.75
N LEU A 536 25.05 13.77 -21.13
CA LEU A 536 25.05 13.43 -19.68
C LEU A 536 25.91 12.20 -19.37
N ASP A 537 26.06 11.30 -20.33
CA ASP A 537 26.92 10.11 -20.20
C ASP A 537 28.41 10.39 -20.46
N LYS A 538 28.75 11.62 -20.88
CA LYS A 538 30.13 11.98 -21.18
C LYS A 538 30.95 12.35 -19.93
N PRO A 539 32.30 12.15 -19.96
CA PRO A 539 33.18 12.57 -18.87
C PRO A 539 33.03 14.06 -18.52
N LEU A 540 33.25 14.43 -17.27
CA LEU A 540 33.06 15.78 -16.75
C LEU A 540 33.77 16.90 -17.54
N LYS A 541 34.88 16.58 -18.21
CA LYS A 541 35.61 17.52 -19.04
C LYS A 541 34.83 17.86 -20.32
N GLU A 542 34.31 16.87 -21.02
CA GLU A 542 33.48 17.07 -22.22
C GLU A 542 32.17 17.76 -21.87
N TRP A 543 31.60 17.42 -20.73
CA TRP A 543 30.41 18.06 -20.20
C TRP A 543 30.58 19.58 -20.01
N ASN A 544 31.71 20.02 -19.47
CA ASN A 544 31.99 21.45 -19.30
C ASN A 544 32.09 22.22 -20.64
N GLU A 545 32.63 21.61 -21.69
CA GLU A 545 32.69 22.23 -23.00
C GLU A 545 31.31 22.34 -23.66
N VAL A 546 30.48 21.30 -23.50
CA VAL A 546 29.09 21.30 -23.94
C VAL A 546 28.27 22.34 -23.18
N LYS A 547 28.46 22.45 -21.88
CA LYS A 547 27.80 23.43 -21.03
C LYS A 547 28.11 24.87 -21.49
N ALA A 548 29.35 25.17 -21.81
CA ALA A 548 29.74 26.50 -22.28
C ALA A 548 29.04 26.87 -23.61
N LYS A 549 28.94 25.93 -24.55
CA LYS A 549 28.16 26.11 -25.78
C LYS A 549 26.67 26.33 -25.55
N GLN A 550 26.10 25.59 -24.65
CA GLN A 550 24.68 25.75 -24.29
C GLN A 550 24.39 27.11 -23.65
N TYR A 551 25.29 27.63 -22.79
CA TYR A 551 25.11 28.95 -22.18
C TYR A 551 25.02 30.05 -23.22
N SER A 552 25.92 30.07 -24.18
CA SER A 552 25.92 31.08 -25.25
C SER A 552 24.59 31.07 -26.01
N ARG A 553 24.12 29.89 -26.43
CA ARG A 553 22.85 29.74 -27.14
C ARG A 553 21.62 30.12 -26.33
N TRP A 554 21.64 29.85 -25.01
CA TRP A 554 20.58 30.27 -24.12
C TRP A 554 20.50 31.78 -23.96
N ILE A 555 21.62 32.45 -23.84
CA ILE A 555 21.69 33.93 -23.84
C ILE A 555 21.15 34.49 -25.15
N ASP A 556 21.61 33.97 -26.27
CA ASP A 556 21.13 34.39 -27.61
C ASP A 556 19.61 34.22 -27.75
N LEU A 557 19.07 33.09 -27.32
CA LEU A 557 17.63 32.84 -27.34
C LEU A 557 16.86 33.81 -26.44
N LEU A 558 17.32 34.03 -25.21
CA LEU A 558 16.67 34.97 -24.30
C LEU A 558 16.65 36.38 -24.82
N VAL A 559 17.71 36.80 -25.49
CA VAL A 559 17.79 38.09 -26.16
C VAL A 559 16.81 38.15 -27.36
N GLN A 560 16.73 37.08 -28.17
CA GLN A 560 15.79 37.00 -29.30
C GLN A 560 14.32 37.07 -28.85
N ILE A 561 13.98 36.53 -27.68
CA ILE A 561 12.62 36.62 -27.13
C ILE A 561 12.34 37.89 -26.33
N GLY A 562 13.26 38.89 -26.41
CA GLY A 562 13.03 40.27 -25.96
C GLY A 562 13.58 40.59 -24.56
N TYR A 563 14.49 39.81 -24.02
CA TYR A 563 15.23 40.18 -22.80
C TYR A 563 16.49 40.97 -23.16
N SER A 564 16.92 41.83 -22.23
CA SER A 564 18.24 42.45 -22.38
C SER A 564 19.34 41.42 -22.23
N GLU A 565 20.47 41.61 -22.91
CA GLU A 565 21.63 40.73 -22.83
C GLU A 565 22.11 40.57 -21.39
N GLU A 566 22.21 41.71 -20.66
CA GLU A 566 22.57 41.72 -19.24
C GLU A 566 21.64 40.88 -18.37
N PHE A 567 20.33 40.93 -18.62
CA PHE A 567 19.35 40.13 -17.89
C PHE A 567 19.40 38.65 -18.32
N ALA A 568 19.67 38.37 -19.58
CA ALA A 568 19.88 37.01 -20.07
C ALA A 568 21.14 36.38 -19.46
N GLU A 569 22.25 37.13 -19.36
CA GLU A 569 23.45 36.69 -18.67
C GLU A 569 23.22 36.40 -17.18
N GLN A 570 22.52 37.29 -16.48
CA GLN A 570 22.16 37.07 -15.06
C GLN A 570 21.29 35.82 -14.85
N LEU A 571 20.37 35.54 -15.79
CA LEU A 571 19.53 34.33 -15.72
C LEU A 571 20.34 33.04 -15.94
N VAL A 572 21.41 33.15 -16.71
CA VAL A 572 22.28 32.01 -17.06
C VAL A 572 23.40 31.83 -16.04
N ASP A 573 23.71 32.87 -15.24
CA ASP A 573 24.74 32.81 -14.21
C ASP A 573 24.39 31.83 -13.08
N ASN A 574 25.34 30.94 -12.81
CA ASN A 574 25.15 29.88 -11.77
C ASN A 574 25.18 30.43 -10.34
N ASP A 575 25.73 31.62 -10.14
CA ASP A 575 25.91 32.20 -8.79
C ASP A 575 24.68 32.97 -8.29
N VAL A 576 23.66 33.16 -9.15
CA VAL A 576 22.41 33.80 -8.74
C VAL A 576 21.50 32.78 -8.05
N PRO A 577 21.15 32.99 -6.76
CA PRO A 577 20.27 32.07 -6.05
C PRO A 577 18.91 31.95 -6.73
N ILE A 578 18.41 30.74 -6.87
CA ILE A 578 17.02 30.49 -7.27
C ILE A 578 16.16 30.53 -6.02
N PRO A 579 15.11 31.37 -5.95
CA PRO A 579 14.21 31.39 -4.82
C PRO A 579 13.55 30.01 -4.61
N THR A 580 13.43 29.59 -3.37
CA THR A 580 12.72 28.36 -3.04
C THR A 580 11.22 28.61 -3.19
N THR A 581 10.66 28.35 -4.35
CA THR A 581 9.23 28.48 -4.67
C THR A 581 8.58 27.11 -4.80
N GLU A 582 7.25 27.05 -4.78
CA GLU A 582 6.50 25.81 -5.03
C GLU A 582 6.79 25.26 -6.44
N ILE A 583 6.93 26.14 -7.43
CA ILE A 583 7.33 25.77 -8.80
C ILE A 583 8.71 25.10 -8.79
N GLN A 584 9.68 25.66 -8.08
CA GLN A 584 11.02 25.08 -7.98
C GLN A 584 10.98 23.71 -7.29
N LYS A 585 10.25 23.59 -6.18
CA LYS A 585 10.08 22.32 -5.48
C LYS A 585 9.45 21.27 -6.39
N TYR A 586 8.43 21.66 -7.18
CA TYR A 586 7.80 20.79 -8.15
C TYR A 586 8.79 20.31 -9.20
N LEU A 587 9.53 21.22 -9.83
CA LEU A 587 10.52 20.88 -10.85
C LEU A 587 11.65 20.02 -10.29
N ASP A 588 12.12 20.29 -9.08
CA ASP A 588 13.15 19.48 -8.42
C ASP A 588 12.68 18.04 -8.20
N LYS A 589 11.41 17.85 -7.86
CA LYS A 589 10.80 16.52 -7.74
C LYS A 589 10.64 15.82 -9.08
N GLN A 590 10.11 16.49 -10.09
CA GLN A 590 9.80 15.91 -11.40
C GLN A 590 11.05 15.62 -12.23
N LEU A 591 12.02 16.51 -12.18
CA LEU A 591 13.21 16.40 -13.00
C LEU A 591 14.35 15.58 -12.37
N PHE A 592 14.21 15.17 -11.10
CA PHE A 592 15.20 14.33 -10.37
C PHE A 592 16.66 14.80 -10.55
N GLY A 593 16.89 16.10 -10.63
CA GLY A 593 18.20 16.66 -10.92
C GLY A 593 18.66 16.53 -12.38
N ARG A 594 17.79 16.08 -13.29
CA ARG A 594 18.07 15.95 -14.73
C ARG A 594 18.08 17.27 -15.48
N VAL A 595 17.84 18.41 -14.83
CA VAL A 595 17.93 19.72 -15.48
C VAL A 595 19.36 19.95 -15.96
N PRO A 596 19.61 20.06 -17.26
CA PRO A 596 20.97 20.08 -17.80
C PRO A 596 21.77 21.31 -17.35
N ASN A 597 21.09 22.42 -17.06
CA ASN A 597 21.73 23.60 -16.52
C ASN A 597 20.74 24.47 -15.69
N LEU A 598 21.31 25.37 -14.89
CA LEU A 598 20.56 26.24 -14.01
C LEU A 598 19.73 27.30 -14.76
N ALA A 599 20.19 27.70 -15.93
CA ALA A 599 19.52 28.71 -16.76
C ALA A 599 18.18 28.16 -17.30
N ALA A 600 18.18 26.91 -17.81
CA ALA A 600 16.97 26.25 -18.28
C ALA A 600 15.95 26.12 -17.16
N LYS A 601 16.40 25.74 -15.96
CA LYS A 601 15.54 25.64 -14.77
C LYS A 601 14.90 26.99 -14.41
N ARG A 602 15.69 28.07 -14.42
CA ARG A 602 15.20 29.42 -14.13
C ARG A 602 14.18 29.91 -15.17
N ASP A 603 14.44 29.63 -16.43
CA ASP A 603 13.51 29.99 -17.51
C ASP A 603 12.18 29.27 -17.35
N LEU A 604 12.22 27.97 -17.08
CA LEU A 604 11.02 27.19 -16.83
C LEU A 604 10.21 27.71 -15.62
N ILE A 605 10.88 28.02 -14.50
CA ILE A 605 10.24 28.62 -13.33
C ILE A 605 9.53 29.93 -13.70
N ARG A 606 10.19 30.79 -14.46
CA ARG A 606 9.62 32.07 -14.86
C ARG A 606 8.40 31.91 -15.76
N ARG A 607 8.45 30.98 -16.73
CA ARG A 607 7.32 30.69 -17.62
C ARG A 607 6.14 30.11 -16.86
N MET A 608 6.40 29.18 -15.97
CA MET A 608 5.38 28.61 -15.10
C MET A 608 4.77 29.69 -14.20
N LYS A 609 5.57 30.63 -13.68
CA LYS A 609 5.06 31.74 -12.89
C LYS A 609 4.15 32.67 -13.69
N LYS A 610 4.54 33.05 -14.93
CA LYS A 610 3.68 33.82 -15.83
C LYS A 610 2.37 33.09 -16.15
N TYR A 611 2.45 31.79 -16.33
CA TYR A 611 1.26 30.96 -16.57
C TYR A 611 0.36 30.89 -15.33
N SER A 612 0.94 30.73 -14.13
CA SER A 612 0.25 30.79 -12.86
C SER A 612 -0.48 32.14 -12.67
N ASP A 613 0.21 33.25 -12.87
CA ASP A 613 -0.35 34.60 -12.73
C ASP A 613 -1.49 34.84 -13.72
N LYS A 614 -1.38 34.32 -14.95
CA LYS A 614 -2.38 34.53 -15.99
C LYS A 614 -3.67 33.73 -15.81
N TYR A 615 -3.56 32.47 -15.44
CA TYR A 615 -4.69 31.52 -15.43
C TYR A 615 -5.13 31.08 -14.05
N TYR A 616 -4.31 31.32 -13.01
CA TYR A 616 -4.54 30.83 -11.64
C TYR A 616 -4.38 31.94 -10.60
N GLU A 617 -4.42 33.20 -11.01
CA GLU A 617 -4.31 34.38 -10.11
C GLU A 617 -3.06 34.32 -9.21
N GLY A 618 -1.97 33.72 -9.69
CA GLY A 618 -0.74 33.54 -8.94
C GLY A 618 -0.75 32.38 -7.94
N ASN A 619 -1.81 31.55 -7.92
CA ASN A 619 -1.85 30.34 -7.09
C ASN A 619 -1.02 29.21 -7.73
N ASP A 620 0.26 29.20 -7.39
CA ASP A 620 1.23 28.24 -7.93
C ASP A 620 0.89 26.79 -7.61
N THR A 621 0.32 26.52 -6.44
CA THR A 621 -0.09 25.16 -6.04
C THR A 621 -1.24 24.64 -6.91
N LEU A 622 -2.24 25.47 -7.15
CA LEU A 622 -3.37 25.12 -8.02
C LEU A 622 -2.90 24.86 -9.46
N MET A 623 -2.04 25.73 -9.97
CA MET A 623 -1.42 25.57 -11.30
C MET A 623 -0.63 24.25 -11.38
N ILE A 624 0.23 23.94 -10.40
CA ILE A 624 1.01 22.70 -10.36
C ILE A 624 0.09 21.48 -10.34
N ASN A 625 -1.01 21.52 -9.58
CA ASN A 625 -1.97 20.43 -9.54
C ASN A 625 -2.69 20.24 -10.88
N ALA A 626 -3.04 21.34 -11.56
CA ALA A 626 -3.58 21.28 -12.91
C ALA A 626 -2.61 20.62 -13.90
N LEU A 627 -1.34 21.03 -13.85
CA LEU A 627 -0.28 20.45 -14.67
C LEU A 627 -0.12 18.94 -14.42
N LYS A 628 -0.06 18.52 -13.17
CA LYS A 628 0.02 17.09 -12.80
C LYS A 628 -1.15 16.27 -13.35
N HIS A 629 -2.37 16.76 -13.22
CA HIS A 629 -3.54 16.05 -13.74
C HIS A 629 -3.58 16.01 -15.28
N VAL A 630 -3.17 17.08 -15.95
CA VAL A 630 -3.04 17.06 -17.42
C VAL A 630 -1.99 16.04 -17.86
N GLN A 631 -0.84 15.95 -17.15
CA GLN A 631 0.16 14.91 -17.42
C GLN A 631 -0.42 13.50 -17.22
N LEU A 632 -1.14 13.27 -16.12
CA LEU A 632 -1.78 11.99 -15.87
C LEU A 632 -2.78 11.60 -16.96
N TYR A 633 -3.54 12.57 -17.49
CA TYR A 633 -4.42 12.34 -18.62
C TYR A 633 -3.65 11.93 -19.90
N HIS A 634 -2.54 12.60 -20.21
CA HIS A 634 -1.70 12.23 -21.33
C HIS A 634 -1.07 10.85 -21.16
N ASP A 635 -0.53 10.55 -19.99
CA ASP A 635 0.04 9.23 -19.67
C ASP A 635 -1.02 8.13 -19.83
N TRP A 636 -2.23 8.37 -19.32
CA TRP A 636 -3.34 7.42 -19.43
C TRP A 636 -3.74 7.17 -20.89
N CYS A 637 -3.85 8.23 -21.69
CA CYS A 637 -4.14 8.15 -23.12
C CYS A 637 -3.04 7.38 -23.87
N ASP A 638 -1.78 7.68 -23.59
CA ASP A 638 -0.64 7.06 -24.23
C ASP A 638 -0.53 5.57 -23.90
N ILE A 639 -0.69 5.22 -22.63
CA ILE A 639 -0.72 3.82 -22.18
C ILE A 639 -1.86 3.09 -22.88
N THR A 640 -3.07 3.64 -22.87
CA THR A 640 -4.26 3.02 -23.47
C THR A 640 -4.12 2.81 -24.95
N LYS A 641 -3.64 3.83 -25.69
CA LYS A 641 -3.48 3.78 -27.14
C LYS A 641 -2.35 2.84 -27.59
N SER A 642 -1.28 2.74 -26.80
CA SER A 642 -0.10 1.95 -27.17
C SER A 642 -0.11 0.54 -26.59
N TYR A 643 -1.10 0.19 -25.77
CA TYR A 643 -1.19 -1.11 -25.11
C TYR A 643 -1.17 -2.28 -26.09
N LYS A 644 -0.30 -3.23 -25.82
CA LYS A 644 -0.22 -4.52 -26.55
C LYS A 644 -0.43 -5.65 -25.56
N PRO A 645 -1.43 -6.53 -25.80
CA PRO A 645 -1.64 -7.70 -24.95
C PRO A 645 -0.42 -8.63 -25.02
N ILE A 646 -0.16 -9.32 -23.91
CA ILE A 646 0.96 -10.25 -23.78
C ILE A 646 0.40 -11.67 -23.72
N ASP A 647 0.97 -12.58 -24.51
CA ASP A 647 0.71 -14.01 -24.32
C ASP A 647 1.56 -14.55 -23.17
N TRP A 648 0.97 -14.57 -21.98
CA TRP A 648 1.62 -15.05 -20.76
C TRP A 648 1.95 -16.55 -20.78
N LYS A 649 1.43 -17.33 -21.74
CA LYS A 649 1.77 -18.74 -21.92
C LYS A 649 3.20 -18.93 -22.44
N GLU A 650 3.72 -17.93 -23.13
CA GLU A 650 5.10 -17.93 -23.63
C GLU A 650 6.14 -17.60 -22.54
N VAL A 651 5.67 -17.07 -21.39
CA VAL A 651 6.56 -16.66 -20.29
C VAL A 651 7.11 -17.90 -19.58
N LYS A 652 8.40 -18.10 -19.69
CA LYS A 652 9.13 -19.12 -18.91
C LYS A 652 9.35 -18.55 -17.51
N TRP A 653 8.48 -18.92 -16.57
CA TRP A 653 8.61 -18.53 -15.17
C TRP A 653 9.89 -19.10 -14.57
N LYS A 654 10.96 -18.33 -14.57
CA LYS A 654 12.15 -18.64 -13.80
C LYS A 654 11.92 -18.18 -12.38
N ASN A 655 12.24 -19.02 -11.40
CA ASN A 655 12.30 -18.64 -9.99
C ASN A 655 13.47 -17.66 -9.79
N VAL A 656 13.27 -16.40 -10.11
CA VAL A 656 14.28 -15.36 -9.94
C VAL A 656 14.28 -14.91 -8.48
N LEU A 657 15.42 -14.99 -7.86
CA LEU A 657 15.69 -14.40 -6.55
C LEU A 657 15.75 -12.90 -6.69
N ILE A 658 14.67 -12.24 -6.32
CA ILE A 658 14.59 -10.80 -6.31
C ILE A 658 15.12 -10.32 -4.96
N GLU A 659 16.22 -9.59 -4.96
CA GLU A 659 16.58 -8.70 -3.84
C GLU A 659 15.71 -7.44 -3.95
N ALA A 660 14.45 -7.54 -3.57
CA ALA A 660 13.67 -6.34 -3.38
C ALA A 660 14.21 -5.61 -2.14
N ASP A 661 14.55 -4.35 -2.30
CA ASP A 661 14.80 -3.46 -1.17
C ASP A 661 13.45 -3.20 -0.49
N THR A 662 13.11 -4.07 0.46
CA THR A 662 11.83 -4.03 1.18
C THR A 662 11.79 -2.96 2.26
N THR A 663 12.85 -2.15 2.44
CA THR A 663 12.87 -1.06 3.42
C THR A 663 11.83 0.03 3.13
N GLY A 664 11.31 0.09 1.90
CA GLY A 664 10.19 0.94 1.52
C GLY A 664 8.86 0.21 1.28
N ALA A 665 8.84 -1.12 1.32
CA ALA A 665 7.61 -1.90 1.16
C ALA A 665 6.83 -1.90 2.47
N VAL A 666 5.87 -1.04 2.52
CA VAL A 666 5.04 -0.77 3.68
C VAL A 666 4.04 -1.88 3.98
N ALA A 667 3.60 -1.87 5.21
CA ALA A 667 2.84 -2.90 5.90
C ALA A 667 1.51 -3.32 5.28
N CYS A 668 0.96 -2.61 4.33
CA CYS A 668 -0.33 -2.94 3.73
C CYS A 668 -0.29 -2.97 2.21
N ASN A 669 -0.15 -4.17 1.65
CA ASN A 669 -0.39 -4.41 0.22
C ASN A 669 -1.85 -4.87 -0.01
N GLY A 670 -2.78 -4.20 0.62
CA GLY A 670 -4.21 -4.50 0.58
C GLY A 670 -5.05 -3.24 0.66
N GLY A 671 -4.72 -2.25 -0.18
CA GLY A 671 -5.63 -1.15 -0.50
C GLY A 671 -5.89 -0.10 0.60
N ALA A 672 -5.21 -0.13 1.75
CA ALA A 672 -5.60 0.76 2.83
C ALA A 672 -4.50 1.21 3.81
N CYS A 673 -3.23 0.97 3.56
CA CYS A 673 -2.18 1.56 4.39
C CYS A 673 -0.98 1.90 3.53
N GLU A 674 -0.94 3.10 3.04
CA GLU A 674 0.28 3.70 2.49
C GLU A 674 0.96 4.47 3.62
N VAL A 675 2.15 4.01 4.04
CA VAL A 675 3.03 4.86 4.82
C VAL A 675 3.65 5.86 3.87
N THR A 676 3.20 7.05 3.98
CA THR A 676 3.77 8.18 3.28
C THR A 676 5.13 8.50 3.87
N ARG A 677 6.18 8.46 3.05
CA ARG A 677 7.42 9.16 3.39
C ARG A 677 7.13 10.66 3.22
N ILE A 678 7.12 11.37 4.33
CA ILE A 678 7.20 12.84 4.34
C ILE A 678 8.60 13.25 3.87
#